data_315b9109c202bb16cead011cece8aa14
#
_entry.id   315b9109c202bb16cead011cece8aa14
#
_cell.length_a   1.000
_cell.length_b   1.000
_cell.length_c   1.000
_cell.angle_alpha   90.00
_cell.angle_beta   90.00
_cell.angle_gamma   90.00
#
_symmetry.space_group_name_H-M   'P 1'
#
loop_
_entity.id
_entity.type
_entity.pdbx_description
1 polymer ?
#
loop_
_entity_poly.entity_id
_entity_poly.type
_entity_poly.pdbx_seq_one_letter_code
_entity_poly.pdbx_strand_id
1 'polypeptide(L)'
;MQKETTKNKDIKAAHTPMMQQYLKLKAENPDILLFYRMGDFYELFYDDAKKASQFLDISLTKRGSSNGEPIPMAGVPYHAVEGYLAKLVQLGESVAICEQIGNPATSKGPVERAVVRIVTPGTVTDEALLSERIDNLIAAIYHKNGQFGYATLDITSGRFQLCEPATEEAMAAELQRTSPRELLFPEDFEPVNLMASRNGNRRRPIWEFELETAKQQLNQQFGTRDLVGFGVEDAKLGLCAAGCLIQYVKDTQRTALPHIRSLTMDKQDHSVILDAATRRNLEITQNLSGGTDNTLAEILDHTATAMGSRMLKRWLHQPMRNISALNQRLDAIGEMKDLALFAELQPTLKQIGDIERILARLALRSARPRDMARLRQAMEYLPELAETLTQLKHPYLTQLAQYASPVDEVSQLLERAIKENPPVVIRDGGVIAEGYNAELDEWRDLAAGATEFLDKLEKEERERHGIDTLKVGYNNVHGFFIQVSRGQSHLVPPHYVRRQTLKNAERYIIPELKEHEDKVLNSKSKALAIEKQLWEELFDLLLPYLERLQNIASSVSQLDVLQNLAERADTLDYCRPTMTESAGVHIQAGRHPVVEQVMDEPFIANPIDLNDQRKMLIITGPNMGGKSTYMRQTALIALMAHIGCYVPAESATIGSIDRIFTRIGASDDLASGRSTFMVEMTETANILHNATPNSLVLMDEIGRGTSTYDGLSLAWASAEWLANQINAMTLFATHYFELTELPNQLPTLANVHLDAVEHGDSIAFMHAVQEGAASKSYGLAVAGLAGVPKAVIKNARAKLTQLEALSIDSQTSKPSGVDIANQLSLIPEPSEVELALANVDPDDLTPRQALEELYRLKKLL
;
A
#
# COMPACT_ATOMS: atom_id res chain seq x y z
N MET A 1 38.71 -25.63 6.48
CA MET A 1 39.57 -25.28 5.34
C MET A 1 39.84 -26.43 4.37
N GLN A 2 40.10 -27.66 4.75
CA GLN A 2 40.39 -28.77 3.80
C GLN A 2 39.10 -29.33 3.08
N LYS A 3 37.93 -29.25 3.64
CA LYS A 3 36.67 -29.67 2.98
C LYS A 3 36.10 -28.66 1.95
N GLU A 4 36.37 -27.37 2.10
CA GLU A 4 35.99 -26.33 1.13
C GLU A 4 36.89 -26.34 -0.14
N THR A 5 38.18 -26.63 0.02
CA THR A 5 39.12 -26.73 -1.12
C THR A 5 38.88 -27.95 -2.02
N THR A 6 38.32 -29.02 -1.49
CA THR A 6 37.96 -30.22 -2.30
C THR A 6 36.67 -30.00 -3.09
N LYS A 7 35.63 -29.41 -2.47
CA LYS A 7 34.38 -29.05 -3.18
C LYS A 7 34.61 -28.05 -4.34
N ASN A 8 35.49 -27.07 -4.14
CA ASN A 8 35.85 -26.10 -5.19
C ASN A 8 36.67 -26.68 -6.35
N LYS A 9 37.40 -27.78 -6.14
CA LYS A 9 38.14 -28.47 -7.21
C LYS A 9 37.23 -29.36 -8.05
N ASP A 10 36.24 -30.00 -7.48
CA ASP A 10 35.28 -30.87 -8.20
C ASP A 10 34.30 -30.06 -9.08
N ILE A 11 33.95 -28.84 -8.65
CA ILE A 11 33.14 -27.93 -9.46
C ILE A 11 33.86 -27.46 -10.72
N LYS A 12 35.18 -27.27 -10.67
CA LYS A 12 35.98 -26.82 -11.83
C LYS A 12 36.12 -27.86 -12.95
N ALA A 13 35.97 -29.13 -12.65
CA ALA A 13 36.20 -30.21 -13.65
C ALA A 13 34.94 -30.61 -14.44
N ALA A 14 33.73 -30.23 -13.96
CA ALA A 14 32.45 -30.72 -14.47
C ALA A 14 31.61 -29.68 -15.27
N HIS A 15 31.93 -28.39 -15.17
CA HIS A 15 31.14 -27.32 -15.77
C HIS A 15 31.94 -26.43 -16.73
N THR A 16 31.27 -25.91 -17.76
CA THR A 16 31.85 -24.87 -18.64
C THR A 16 32.15 -23.59 -17.84
N PRO A 17 33.15 -22.77 -18.27
CA PRO A 17 33.51 -21.53 -17.56
C PRO A 17 32.31 -20.59 -17.30
N MET A 18 31.39 -20.50 -18.26
CA MET A 18 30.15 -19.75 -18.11
C MET A 18 29.26 -20.31 -16.99
N MET A 19 29.08 -21.64 -16.95
CA MET A 19 28.27 -22.29 -15.95
C MET A 19 28.91 -22.22 -14.54
N GLN A 20 30.22 -22.21 -14.45
CA GLN A 20 30.94 -21.96 -13.19
C GLN A 20 30.65 -20.56 -12.64
N GLN A 21 30.64 -19.54 -13.53
CA GLN A 21 30.30 -18.18 -13.17
C GLN A 21 28.83 -18.08 -12.70
N TYR A 22 27.88 -18.71 -13.42
CA TYR A 22 26.48 -18.77 -13.04
C TYR A 22 26.28 -19.38 -11.65
N LEU A 23 26.85 -20.57 -11.42
CA LEU A 23 26.73 -21.29 -10.14
C LEU A 23 27.36 -20.53 -8.97
N LYS A 24 28.44 -19.78 -9.21
CA LYS A 24 29.02 -18.91 -8.19
C LYS A 24 28.04 -17.80 -7.78
N LEU A 25 27.48 -17.08 -8.75
CA LEU A 25 26.49 -16.01 -8.50
C LEU A 25 25.20 -16.55 -7.87
N LYS A 26 24.78 -17.76 -8.28
CA LYS A 26 23.62 -18.43 -7.67
C LYS A 26 23.88 -18.84 -6.22
N ALA A 27 25.08 -19.27 -5.89
CA ALA A 27 25.46 -19.61 -4.50
C ALA A 27 25.46 -18.38 -3.57
N GLU A 28 25.70 -17.18 -4.10
CA GLU A 28 25.58 -15.92 -3.36
C GLU A 28 24.12 -15.51 -3.15
N ASN A 29 23.19 -16.04 -3.99
CA ASN A 29 21.75 -15.69 -3.98
C ASN A 29 20.89 -16.97 -4.09
N PRO A 30 20.94 -17.89 -3.11
CA PRO A 30 20.36 -19.24 -3.25
C PRO A 30 18.84 -19.24 -3.45
N ASP A 31 18.12 -18.38 -2.75
CA ASP A 31 16.66 -18.34 -2.73
C ASP A 31 16.04 -17.34 -3.72
N ILE A 32 16.88 -16.64 -4.51
CA ILE A 32 16.46 -15.58 -5.43
C ILE A 32 16.61 -16.09 -6.87
N LEU A 33 15.61 -15.84 -7.73
CA LEU A 33 15.69 -16.17 -9.15
C LEU A 33 16.81 -15.37 -9.83
N LEU A 34 17.76 -16.04 -10.48
CA LEU A 34 18.89 -15.38 -11.12
C LEU A 34 18.61 -15.18 -12.63
N PHE A 35 18.36 -13.94 -13.04
CA PHE A 35 18.23 -13.52 -14.44
C PHE A 35 19.63 -13.22 -15.00
N TYR A 36 20.19 -14.19 -15.70
CA TYR A 36 21.57 -14.16 -16.18
C TYR A 36 21.64 -13.66 -17.63
N ARG A 37 22.25 -12.51 -17.86
CA ARG A 37 22.30 -11.87 -19.18
C ARG A 37 23.11 -12.67 -20.19
N MET A 38 22.49 -13.07 -21.31
CA MET A 38 23.08 -13.78 -22.42
C MET A 38 22.62 -13.18 -23.76
N GLY A 39 23.41 -12.25 -24.30
CA GLY A 39 23.03 -11.52 -25.51
C GLY A 39 21.73 -10.76 -25.34
N ASP A 40 20.71 -11.07 -26.13
CA ASP A 40 19.39 -10.41 -26.08
C ASP A 40 18.38 -11.09 -25.14
N PHE A 41 18.84 -12.03 -24.31
CA PHE A 41 18.01 -12.74 -23.35
C PHE A 41 18.58 -12.66 -21.94
N TYR A 42 17.68 -12.79 -20.95
CA TYR A 42 18.00 -13.26 -19.62
C TYR A 42 17.69 -14.75 -19.57
N GLU A 43 18.69 -15.56 -19.30
CA GLU A 43 18.56 -17.00 -19.20
C GLU A 43 18.57 -17.42 -17.72
N LEU A 44 17.72 -18.40 -17.39
CA LEU A 44 17.66 -19.05 -16.09
C LEU A 44 18.01 -20.53 -16.28
N PHE A 45 18.64 -21.12 -15.27
CA PHE A 45 19.09 -22.50 -15.34
C PHE A 45 18.65 -23.30 -14.12
N TYR A 46 18.64 -24.64 -14.24
CA TYR A 46 18.29 -25.60 -13.18
C TYR A 46 16.90 -25.34 -12.58
N ASP A 47 16.81 -25.25 -11.26
CA ASP A 47 15.53 -25.05 -10.55
C ASP A 47 14.93 -23.68 -10.78
N ASP A 48 15.73 -22.64 -10.99
CA ASP A 48 15.25 -21.32 -11.38
C ASP A 48 14.50 -21.36 -12.71
N ALA A 49 15.00 -22.16 -13.69
CA ALA A 49 14.34 -22.31 -14.98
C ALA A 49 12.98 -23.03 -14.83
N LYS A 50 12.90 -24.07 -14.00
CA LYS A 50 11.65 -24.79 -13.74
C LYS A 50 10.62 -23.87 -13.05
N LYS A 51 11.04 -23.14 -12.01
CA LYS A 51 10.22 -22.21 -11.25
C LYS A 51 9.71 -21.07 -12.15
N ALA A 52 10.62 -20.45 -12.92
CA ALA A 52 10.26 -19.38 -13.86
C ALA A 52 9.30 -19.87 -14.96
N SER A 53 9.52 -21.07 -15.52
CA SER A 53 8.62 -21.67 -16.51
C SER A 53 7.20 -21.83 -15.96
N GLN A 54 7.07 -22.27 -14.72
CA GLN A 54 5.78 -22.46 -14.06
C GLN A 54 5.06 -21.14 -13.78
N PHE A 55 5.79 -20.11 -13.29
CA PHE A 55 5.19 -18.82 -12.90
C PHE A 55 4.89 -17.90 -14.08
N LEU A 56 5.73 -17.95 -15.09
CA LEU A 56 5.66 -17.04 -16.24
C LEU A 56 5.00 -17.65 -17.47
N ASP A 57 4.67 -18.94 -17.42
CA ASP A 57 4.16 -19.71 -18.57
C ASP A 57 5.08 -19.62 -19.80
N ILE A 58 6.39 -19.76 -19.57
CA ILE A 58 7.41 -19.78 -20.62
C ILE A 58 7.95 -21.18 -20.84
N SER A 59 8.42 -21.46 -22.08
CA SER A 59 8.91 -22.76 -22.46
C SER A 59 10.16 -23.17 -21.68
N LEU A 60 10.11 -24.33 -21.05
CA LEU A 60 11.29 -24.98 -20.45
C LEU A 60 12.05 -25.75 -21.54
N THR A 61 13.28 -25.36 -21.80
CA THR A 61 14.16 -25.93 -22.78
C THR A 61 15.38 -26.59 -22.12
N LYS A 62 16.32 -27.10 -22.91
CA LYS A 62 17.56 -27.74 -22.43
C LYS A 62 18.76 -27.11 -23.14
N ARG A 63 19.82 -26.80 -22.39
CA ARG A 63 21.07 -26.25 -22.95
C ARG A 63 22.29 -27.04 -22.49
N GLY A 64 22.85 -27.82 -23.40
CA GLY A 64 24.03 -28.63 -23.09
C GLY A 64 23.78 -29.69 -22.03
N SER A 65 24.84 -30.28 -21.51
CA SER A 65 24.77 -31.23 -20.38
C SER A 65 25.86 -30.91 -19.35
N SER A 66 25.55 -31.21 -18.11
CA SER A 66 26.46 -31.12 -16.95
C SER A 66 26.39 -32.44 -16.20
N ASN A 67 27.55 -33.07 -15.96
CA ASN A 67 27.61 -34.40 -15.35
C ASN A 67 26.78 -35.49 -16.09
N GLY A 68 26.61 -35.34 -17.42
CA GLY A 68 25.82 -36.28 -18.22
C GLY A 68 24.32 -36.01 -18.29
N GLU A 69 23.80 -35.10 -17.45
CA GLU A 69 22.40 -34.68 -17.41
C GLU A 69 22.16 -33.39 -18.19
N PRO A 70 21.06 -33.26 -18.97
CA PRO A 70 20.74 -32.02 -19.68
C PRO A 70 20.40 -30.90 -18.69
N ILE A 71 20.94 -29.69 -18.91
CA ILE A 71 20.70 -28.53 -18.07
C ILE A 71 19.33 -27.92 -18.45
N PRO A 72 18.33 -27.93 -17.54
CA PRO A 72 17.08 -27.18 -17.76
C PRO A 72 17.37 -25.69 -17.94
N MET A 73 16.72 -25.05 -18.91
CA MET A 73 16.89 -23.64 -19.23
C MET A 73 15.55 -23.03 -19.60
N ALA A 74 15.31 -21.82 -19.12
CA ALA A 74 14.23 -20.94 -19.58
C ALA A 74 14.83 -19.57 -19.87
N GLY A 75 14.22 -18.79 -20.74
CA GLY A 75 14.74 -17.47 -21.08
C GLY A 75 13.65 -16.47 -21.39
N VAL A 76 13.88 -15.23 -21.00
CA VAL A 76 13.02 -14.09 -21.32
C VAL A 76 13.77 -13.07 -22.16
N PRO A 77 13.14 -12.50 -23.21
CA PRO A 77 13.78 -11.47 -24.00
C PRO A 77 14.11 -10.24 -23.16
N TYR A 78 15.30 -9.69 -23.32
CA TYR A 78 15.76 -8.52 -22.58
C TYR A 78 14.80 -7.32 -22.70
N HIS A 79 14.30 -7.06 -23.91
CA HIS A 79 13.39 -5.94 -24.15
C HIS A 79 12.00 -6.10 -23.51
N ALA A 80 11.61 -7.31 -23.14
CA ALA A 80 10.32 -7.63 -22.53
C ALA A 80 10.44 -7.98 -21.03
N VAL A 81 11.62 -7.89 -20.44
CA VAL A 81 11.91 -8.35 -19.07
C VAL A 81 11.00 -7.70 -18.03
N GLU A 82 10.60 -6.44 -18.20
CA GLU A 82 9.75 -5.71 -17.24
C GLU A 82 8.41 -6.39 -17.03
N GLY A 83 7.75 -6.83 -18.09
CA GLY A 83 6.47 -7.53 -17.96
C GLY A 83 6.57 -8.87 -17.19
N TYR A 84 7.71 -9.56 -17.34
CA TYR A 84 7.99 -10.79 -16.59
C TYR A 84 8.35 -10.51 -15.14
N LEU A 85 9.15 -9.46 -14.87
CA LEU A 85 9.44 -9.00 -13.51
C LEU A 85 8.18 -8.59 -12.76
N ALA A 86 7.26 -7.88 -13.43
CA ALA A 86 5.98 -7.48 -12.83
C ALA A 86 5.20 -8.69 -12.31
N LYS A 87 5.09 -9.77 -13.11
CA LYS A 87 4.41 -11.00 -12.70
C LYS A 87 5.09 -11.66 -11.51
N LEU A 88 6.43 -11.78 -11.52
CA LEU A 88 7.18 -12.40 -10.42
C LEU A 88 7.05 -11.60 -9.11
N VAL A 89 7.18 -10.28 -9.20
CA VAL A 89 7.03 -9.38 -8.03
C VAL A 89 5.62 -9.47 -7.44
N GLN A 90 4.58 -9.52 -8.28
CA GLN A 90 3.20 -9.70 -7.81
C GLN A 90 2.98 -11.04 -7.10
N LEU A 91 3.71 -12.08 -7.47
CA LEU A 91 3.71 -13.37 -6.80
C LEU A 91 4.55 -13.40 -5.50
N GLY A 92 5.19 -12.28 -5.14
CA GLY A 92 6.07 -12.18 -3.97
C GLY A 92 7.49 -12.69 -4.19
N GLU A 93 7.87 -12.97 -5.45
CA GLU A 93 9.20 -13.48 -5.79
C GLU A 93 10.23 -12.35 -5.93
N SER A 94 11.50 -12.68 -5.64
CA SER A 94 12.63 -11.79 -5.85
C SER A 94 13.50 -12.26 -7.00
N VAL A 95 14.08 -11.30 -7.73
CA VAL A 95 14.88 -11.55 -8.92
C VAL A 95 16.21 -10.80 -8.84
N ALA A 96 17.32 -11.51 -8.94
CA ALA A 96 18.66 -10.94 -9.08
C ALA A 96 18.94 -10.69 -10.56
N ILE A 97 19.15 -9.43 -10.93
CA ILE A 97 19.49 -9.03 -12.30
C ILE A 97 21.00 -9.06 -12.46
N CYS A 98 21.46 -9.94 -13.32
CA CYS A 98 22.87 -10.14 -13.59
C CYS A 98 23.24 -9.62 -14.98
N GLU A 99 24.08 -8.57 -15.03
CA GLU A 99 24.53 -7.90 -16.25
C GLU A 99 25.99 -8.21 -16.61
N GLN A 100 26.33 -8.01 -17.87
CA GLN A 100 27.68 -8.08 -18.34
C GLN A 100 28.48 -6.85 -17.91
N ILE A 101 29.68 -7.08 -17.33
CA ILE A 101 30.57 -6.02 -16.90
C ILE A 101 31.77 -5.97 -17.87
N GLY A 102 32.12 -4.77 -18.33
CA GLY A 102 33.23 -4.55 -19.23
C GLY A 102 32.87 -4.66 -20.74
N ASN A 103 33.87 -4.57 -21.60
CA ASN A 103 33.69 -4.58 -23.05
C ASN A 103 33.86 -6.01 -23.63
N PRO A 104 32.80 -6.57 -24.25
CA PRO A 104 32.89 -7.90 -24.87
C PRO A 104 33.98 -8.04 -25.89
N ALA A 105 34.34 -6.96 -26.60
CA ALA A 105 35.35 -6.96 -27.64
C ALA A 105 36.79 -7.09 -27.13
N THR A 106 37.06 -6.77 -25.85
CA THR A 106 38.39 -6.82 -25.24
C THR A 106 38.58 -8.00 -24.27
N SER A 107 37.52 -8.78 -24.02
CA SER A 107 37.53 -9.88 -23.05
C SER A 107 38.25 -11.12 -23.64
N LYS A 108 39.28 -11.62 -22.95
CA LYS A 108 39.91 -12.91 -23.21
C LYS A 108 39.22 -14.04 -22.47
N GLY A 109 38.01 -14.43 -22.90
CA GLY A 109 37.20 -15.47 -22.23
C GLY A 109 35.74 -15.07 -22.10
N PRO A 110 34.94 -15.80 -21.30
CA PRO A 110 33.57 -15.38 -21.03
C PRO A 110 33.55 -13.98 -20.41
N VAL A 111 32.72 -13.07 -20.93
CA VAL A 111 32.54 -11.73 -20.36
C VAL A 111 32.14 -11.88 -18.89
N GLU A 112 32.76 -11.09 -18.03
CA GLU A 112 32.45 -11.06 -16.61
C GLU A 112 31.01 -10.57 -16.40
N ARG A 113 30.33 -11.16 -15.42
CA ARG A 113 28.96 -10.79 -15.03
C ARG A 113 28.86 -10.63 -13.55
N ALA A 114 28.07 -9.67 -13.10
CA ALA A 114 27.74 -9.48 -11.70
C ALA A 114 26.26 -9.16 -11.53
N VAL A 115 25.74 -9.45 -10.35
CA VAL A 115 24.41 -8.99 -9.94
C VAL A 115 24.48 -7.49 -9.70
N VAL A 116 23.80 -6.73 -10.55
CA VAL A 116 23.79 -5.25 -10.46
C VAL A 116 22.72 -4.74 -9.52
N ARG A 117 21.60 -5.45 -9.40
CA ARG A 117 20.55 -5.19 -8.39
C ARG A 117 19.71 -6.44 -8.16
N ILE A 118 19.01 -6.45 -7.03
CA ILE A 118 17.99 -7.45 -6.70
C ILE A 118 16.64 -6.73 -6.66
N VAL A 119 15.70 -7.16 -7.49
CA VAL A 119 14.33 -6.65 -7.54
C VAL A 119 13.48 -7.49 -6.60
N THR A 120 12.90 -6.87 -5.57
CA THR A 120 12.02 -7.52 -4.61
C THR A 120 10.69 -6.77 -4.55
N PRO A 121 9.60 -7.35 -4.03
CA PRO A 121 8.30 -6.67 -3.96
C PRO A 121 8.34 -5.31 -3.28
N GLY A 122 9.16 -5.15 -2.22
CA GLY A 122 9.30 -3.91 -1.45
C GLY A 122 10.32 -2.93 -2.01
N THR A 123 11.24 -3.38 -2.89
CA THR A 123 12.34 -2.54 -3.39
C THR A 123 12.22 -2.16 -4.87
N VAL A 124 11.04 -2.35 -5.45
CA VAL A 124 10.73 -1.95 -6.84
C VAL A 124 10.75 -0.43 -6.97
N THR A 125 11.40 0.06 -8.03
CA THR A 125 11.45 1.48 -8.40
C THR A 125 10.97 1.75 -9.82
N ASP A 126 10.88 0.71 -10.65
CA ASP A 126 10.43 0.82 -12.04
C ASP A 126 8.92 1.15 -12.10
N GLU A 127 8.55 2.18 -12.85
CA GLU A 127 7.16 2.66 -12.99
C GLU A 127 6.20 1.55 -13.46
N ALA A 128 6.64 0.71 -14.42
CA ALA A 128 5.83 -0.39 -14.95
C ALA A 128 5.49 -1.49 -13.93
N LEU A 129 6.21 -1.55 -12.80
CA LEU A 129 6.03 -2.55 -11.75
C LEU A 129 5.25 -2.01 -10.54
N LEU A 130 4.97 -0.72 -10.50
CA LEU A 130 4.35 -0.02 -9.37
C LEU A 130 2.90 0.36 -9.69
N SER A 131 2.05 0.28 -8.66
CA SER A 131 0.75 0.93 -8.70
C SER A 131 0.95 2.44 -8.53
N GLU A 132 0.42 3.25 -9.43
CA GLU A 132 0.68 4.70 -9.45
C GLU A 132 0.22 5.40 -8.16
N ARG A 133 -1.01 5.09 -7.71
CA ARG A 133 -1.71 5.78 -6.61
C ARG A 133 -1.58 5.08 -5.25
N ILE A 134 -0.63 4.15 -5.09
CA ILE A 134 -0.40 3.39 -3.86
C ILE A 134 1.07 3.44 -3.50
N ASP A 135 1.38 3.67 -2.20
CA ASP A 135 2.74 3.57 -1.67
C ASP A 135 3.29 2.14 -1.80
N ASN A 136 4.58 2.00 -2.05
CA ASN A 136 5.25 0.70 -2.10
C ASN A 136 6.17 0.54 -0.90
N LEU A 137 5.60 0.11 0.22
CA LEU A 137 6.33 0.02 1.48
C LEU A 137 7.06 -1.32 1.63
N ILE A 138 8.29 -1.23 2.09
CA ILE A 138 9.01 -2.31 2.74
C ILE A 138 9.07 -2.03 4.24
N ALA A 139 8.95 -3.06 5.06
CA ALA A 139 8.95 -2.92 6.51
C ALA A 139 9.90 -3.91 7.17
N ALA A 140 10.33 -3.58 8.39
CA ALA A 140 11.00 -4.51 9.28
C ALA A 140 10.34 -4.48 10.66
N ILE A 141 10.21 -5.65 11.27
CA ILE A 141 9.69 -5.83 12.61
C ILE A 141 10.74 -6.51 13.50
N TYR A 142 10.90 -5.99 14.69
CA TYR A 142 11.73 -6.57 15.74
C TYR A 142 10.92 -6.74 17.02
N HIS A 143 11.09 -7.88 17.70
CA HIS A 143 10.38 -8.18 18.95
C HIS A 143 11.37 -8.59 20.03
N LYS A 144 11.22 -8.00 21.22
CA LYS A 144 12.03 -8.34 22.39
C LYS A 144 11.25 -8.06 23.67
N ASN A 145 11.18 -9.07 24.56
CA ASN A 145 10.53 -8.94 25.87
C ASN A 145 9.08 -8.44 25.82
N GLY A 146 8.29 -8.87 24.84
CA GLY A 146 6.89 -8.47 24.69
C GLY A 146 6.69 -7.08 24.06
N GLN A 147 7.74 -6.38 23.69
CA GLN A 147 7.68 -5.08 23.03
C GLN A 147 8.12 -5.18 21.58
N PHE A 148 7.58 -4.31 20.72
CA PHE A 148 7.84 -4.31 19.30
C PHE A 148 8.59 -3.05 18.86
N GLY A 149 9.51 -3.22 17.90
CA GLY A 149 10.04 -2.15 17.07
C GLY A 149 9.61 -2.38 15.63
N TYR A 150 9.14 -1.35 14.99
CA TYR A 150 8.66 -1.41 13.61
C TYR A 150 9.18 -0.24 12.81
N ALA A 151 9.70 -0.53 11.61
CA ALA A 151 10.16 0.50 10.68
C ALA A 151 9.58 0.25 9.29
N THR A 152 9.27 1.34 8.58
CA THR A 152 8.76 1.33 7.20
C THR A 152 9.57 2.27 6.33
N LEU A 153 9.83 1.84 5.10
CA LEU A 153 10.51 2.65 4.10
C LEU A 153 9.79 2.55 2.76
N ASP A 154 9.53 3.68 2.17
CA ASP A 154 9.16 3.79 0.76
C ASP A 154 10.38 4.25 -0.04
N ILE A 155 11.00 3.36 -0.79
CA ILE A 155 12.17 3.66 -1.62
C ILE A 155 11.81 4.64 -2.73
N THR A 156 10.55 4.66 -3.16
CA THR A 156 10.10 5.50 -4.28
C THR A 156 9.86 6.96 -3.91
N SER A 157 9.84 7.28 -2.61
CA SER A 157 9.71 8.64 -2.09
C SER A 157 10.84 9.02 -1.13
N GLY A 158 11.57 8.04 -0.59
CA GLY A 158 12.58 8.23 0.45
C GLY A 158 11.99 8.39 1.85
N ARG A 159 10.68 8.18 2.04
CA ARG A 159 10.01 8.31 3.34
C ARG A 159 10.35 7.13 4.23
N PHE A 160 11.03 7.41 5.35
CA PHE A 160 11.50 6.44 6.32
C PHE A 160 10.93 6.77 7.70
N GLN A 161 10.18 5.84 8.28
CA GLN A 161 9.48 6.02 9.55
C GLN A 161 9.71 4.83 10.47
N LEU A 162 9.64 5.07 11.78
CA LEU A 162 9.65 4.01 12.79
C LEU A 162 8.63 4.30 13.89
N CYS A 163 8.18 3.23 14.55
CA CYS A 163 7.35 3.29 15.76
C CYS A 163 7.65 2.10 16.69
N GLU A 164 7.19 2.18 17.93
CA GLU A 164 7.31 1.11 18.93
C GLU A 164 5.92 0.76 19.48
N PRO A 165 5.15 -0.11 18.79
CA PRO A 165 3.86 -0.59 19.26
C PRO A 165 4.04 -1.38 20.57
N ALA A 166 3.22 -1.04 21.60
CA ALA A 166 3.35 -1.60 22.94
C ALA A 166 2.79 -3.03 23.05
N THR A 167 1.88 -3.43 22.15
CA THR A 167 1.18 -4.73 22.19
C THR A 167 1.14 -5.38 20.81
N GLU A 168 0.82 -6.68 20.77
CA GLU A 168 0.67 -7.43 19.52
C GLU A 168 -0.52 -6.88 18.68
N GLU A 169 -1.60 -6.45 19.36
CA GLU A 169 -2.76 -5.84 18.69
C GLU A 169 -2.39 -4.50 18.04
N ALA A 170 -1.63 -3.64 18.74
CA ALA A 170 -1.12 -2.40 18.19
C ALA A 170 -0.19 -2.64 16.99
N MET A 171 0.65 -3.69 17.07
CA MET A 171 1.52 -4.09 15.96
C MET A 171 0.70 -4.60 14.77
N ALA A 172 -0.35 -5.39 15.01
CA ALA A 172 -1.25 -5.86 13.97
C ALA A 172 -1.98 -4.67 13.28
N ALA A 173 -2.38 -3.66 14.04
CA ALA A 173 -2.98 -2.42 13.51
C ALA A 173 -1.99 -1.67 12.60
N GLU A 174 -0.71 -1.56 12.97
CA GLU A 174 0.32 -0.94 12.16
C GLU A 174 0.61 -1.72 10.87
N LEU A 175 0.67 -3.05 10.95
CA LEU A 175 0.82 -3.91 9.78
C LEU A 175 -0.37 -3.79 8.81
N GLN A 176 -1.58 -3.63 9.34
CA GLN A 176 -2.78 -3.40 8.52
C GLN A 176 -2.76 -2.00 7.88
N ARG A 177 -2.39 -0.98 8.67
CA ARG A 177 -2.30 0.41 8.20
C ARG A 177 -1.32 0.57 7.05
N THR A 178 -0.13 0.00 7.20
CA THR A 178 0.97 0.17 6.25
C THR A 178 0.92 -0.83 5.10
N SER A 179 0.30 -1.98 5.32
CA SER A 179 0.18 -3.08 4.33
C SER A 179 1.46 -3.28 3.50
N PRO A 180 2.63 -3.51 4.14
CA PRO A 180 3.89 -3.56 3.43
C PRO A 180 3.91 -4.69 2.40
N ARG A 181 4.50 -4.43 1.24
CA ARG A 181 4.69 -5.42 0.17
C ARG A 181 5.74 -6.47 0.53
N GLU A 182 6.63 -6.12 1.44
CA GLU A 182 7.68 -6.99 1.93
C GLU A 182 7.92 -6.69 3.42
N LEU A 183 8.04 -7.74 4.24
CA LEU A 183 8.22 -7.63 5.68
C LEU A 183 9.45 -8.44 6.11
N LEU A 184 10.43 -7.76 6.69
CA LEU A 184 11.64 -8.34 7.25
C LEU A 184 11.45 -8.64 8.74
N PHE A 185 11.95 -9.78 9.21
CA PHE A 185 11.87 -10.16 10.62
C PHE A 185 13.04 -11.10 10.98
N PRO A 186 13.48 -11.13 12.28
CA PRO A 186 14.59 -11.96 12.68
C PRO A 186 14.23 -13.47 12.65
N GLU A 187 15.25 -14.31 12.54
CA GLU A 187 15.09 -15.77 12.44
C GLU A 187 14.36 -16.39 13.65
N ASP A 188 14.50 -15.78 14.82
CA ASP A 188 13.90 -16.19 16.10
C ASP A 188 12.57 -15.48 16.43
N PHE A 189 11.92 -14.88 15.44
CA PHE A 189 10.67 -14.15 15.65
C PHE A 189 9.53 -15.09 16.11
N GLU A 190 9.05 -14.89 17.33
CA GLU A 190 8.06 -15.77 17.97
C GLU A 190 6.58 -15.46 17.64
N PRO A 191 6.12 -14.19 17.44
CA PRO A 191 4.72 -13.88 17.17
C PRO A 191 4.27 -14.32 15.78
N VAL A 192 4.11 -15.63 15.57
CA VAL A 192 3.79 -16.25 14.26
C VAL A 192 2.45 -15.75 13.68
N ASN A 193 1.49 -15.40 14.54
CA ASN A 193 0.17 -14.89 14.11
C ASN A 193 0.27 -13.61 13.26
N LEU A 194 1.26 -12.75 13.53
CA LEU A 194 1.50 -11.53 12.77
C LEU A 194 2.03 -11.81 11.35
N MET A 195 2.59 -13.02 11.12
CA MET A 195 3.17 -13.43 9.84
C MET A 195 2.19 -14.25 8.98
N ALA A 196 1.09 -14.73 9.57
CA ALA A 196 0.11 -15.56 8.86
C ALA A 196 -0.51 -14.79 7.67
N SER A 197 -0.70 -15.49 6.55
CA SER A 197 -1.38 -15.02 5.33
C SER A 197 -0.74 -13.83 4.56
N ARG A 198 0.54 -13.49 4.81
CA ARG A 198 1.23 -12.42 4.06
C ARG A 198 2.21 -12.98 3.04
N ASN A 199 2.11 -12.54 1.81
CA ASN A 199 3.15 -12.75 0.80
C ASN A 199 4.29 -11.74 1.04
N GLY A 200 5.53 -12.13 0.70
CA GLY A 200 6.69 -11.22 0.82
C GLY A 200 7.36 -11.20 2.21
N ASN A 201 7.08 -12.17 3.07
CA ASN A 201 7.77 -12.34 4.35
C ASN A 201 9.21 -12.82 4.14
N ARG A 202 10.21 -12.15 4.78
CA ARG A 202 11.63 -12.47 4.67
C ARG A 202 12.29 -12.59 6.04
N ARG A 203 12.86 -13.75 6.34
CA ARG A 203 13.69 -13.93 7.52
C ARG A 203 15.06 -13.31 7.33
N ARG A 204 15.56 -12.65 8.38
CA ARG A 204 16.90 -12.05 8.39
C ARG A 204 17.67 -12.52 9.61
N PRO A 205 19.01 -12.62 9.52
CA PRO A 205 19.85 -12.98 10.65
C PRO A 205 19.66 -12.00 11.83
N ILE A 206 19.68 -12.53 13.07
CA ILE A 206 19.48 -11.73 14.29
C ILE A 206 20.47 -10.57 14.42
N TRP A 207 21.71 -10.73 13.97
CA TRP A 207 22.74 -9.71 14.06
C TRP A 207 22.45 -8.44 13.21
N GLU A 208 21.54 -8.51 12.24
CA GLU A 208 21.08 -7.33 11.47
C GLU A 208 20.16 -6.42 12.30
N PHE A 209 19.65 -6.90 13.43
CA PHE A 209 18.81 -6.14 14.37
C PHE A 209 19.58 -5.66 15.60
N GLU A 210 20.91 -5.61 15.54
CA GLU A 210 21.75 -5.16 16.63
C GLU A 210 21.78 -3.63 16.70
N LEU A 211 21.51 -3.04 17.90
CA LEU A 211 21.25 -1.62 18.09
C LEU A 211 22.44 -0.71 17.72
N GLU A 212 23.66 -1.07 18.12
CA GLU A 212 24.83 -0.20 17.87
C GLU A 212 25.20 -0.22 16.39
N THR A 213 25.10 -1.36 15.73
CA THR A 213 25.25 -1.50 14.28
C THR A 213 24.19 -0.70 13.53
N ALA A 214 22.92 -0.77 13.96
CA ALA A 214 21.82 -0.01 13.40
C ALA A 214 22.07 1.52 13.49
N LYS A 215 22.48 2.02 14.67
CA LYS A 215 22.83 3.43 14.88
C LYS A 215 23.97 3.87 13.98
N GLN A 216 25.02 3.05 13.88
CA GLN A 216 26.15 3.35 13.00
C GLN A 216 25.74 3.46 11.54
N GLN A 217 24.94 2.50 11.05
CA GLN A 217 24.45 2.48 9.67
C GLN A 217 23.54 3.65 9.33
N LEU A 218 22.64 4.03 10.26
CA LEU A 218 21.75 5.16 10.11
C LEU A 218 22.51 6.49 10.14
N ASN A 219 23.47 6.67 11.07
CA ASN A 219 24.33 7.83 11.11
C ASN A 219 25.16 7.99 9.82
N GLN A 220 25.69 6.88 9.32
CA GLN A 220 26.39 6.89 8.02
C GLN A 220 25.46 7.24 6.86
N GLN A 221 24.21 6.74 6.88
CA GLN A 221 23.24 7.06 5.84
C GLN A 221 22.88 8.54 5.80
N PHE A 222 22.68 9.15 6.98
CA PHE A 222 22.25 10.55 7.08
C PHE A 222 23.41 11.55 7.16
N GLY A 223 24.66 11.06 7.29
CA GLY A 223 25.83 11.90 7.45
C GLY A 223 25.87 12.63 8.79
N THR A 224 25.29 12.06 9.85
CA THR A 224 25.18 12.64 11.19
C THR A 224 26.08 11.92 12.19
N ARG A 225 26.34 12.57 13.33
CA ARG A 225 27.09 11.97 14.44
C ARG A 225 26.22 11.15 15.37
N ASP A 226 24.97 11.56 15.50
CA ASP A 226 23.94 10.92 16.33
C ASP A 226 22.55 11.07 15.66
N LEU A 227 21.54 10.49 16.27
CA LEU A 227 20.17 10.51 15.78
C LEU A 227 19.25 11.44 16.60
N VAL A 228 19.81 12.23 17.52
CA VAL A 228 19.06 13.16 18.39
C VAL A 228 18.25 14.16 17.57
N GLY A 229 18.83 14.69 16.50
CA GLY A 229 18.16 15.65 15.61
C GLY A 229 16.89 15.13 14.93
N PHE A 230 16.74 13.80 14.83
CA PHE A 230 15.54 13.17 14.29
C PHE A 230 14.49 12.83 15.37
N GLY A 231 14.83 12.99 16.68
CA GLY A 231 13.93 12.67 17.79
C GLY A 231 13.60 11.18 17.95
N VAL A 232 14.51 10.30 17.52
CA VAL A 232 14.34 8.83 17.51
C VAL A 232 15.29 8.09 18.45
N GLU A 233 16.15 8.81 19.21
CA GLU A 233 17.24 8.24 20.00
C GLU A 233 16.76 7.20 21.03
N ASP A 234 15.57 7.41 21.60
CA ASP A 234 14.99 6.54 22.63
C ASP A 234 14.28 5.31 22.07
N ALA A 235 13.96 5.30 20.79
CA ALA A 235 13.24 4.22 20.12
C ALA A 235 14.15 3.04 19.76
N LYS A 236 14.68 2.34 20.77
CA LYS A 236 15.72 1.32 20.62
C LYS A 236 15.30 0.15 19.73
N LEU A 237 14.09 -0.35 19.90
CA LEU A 237 13.59 -1.49 19.10
C LEU A 237 13.24 -1.03 17.67
N GLY A 238 12.67 0.15 17.54
CA GLY A 238 12.41 0.79 16.25
C GLY A 238 13.70 1.02 15.47
N LEU A 239 14.78 1.45 16.12
CA LEU A 239 16.09 1.63 15.51
C LEU A 239 16.71 0.30 15.06
N CYS A 240 16.53 -0.79 15.82
CA CYS A 240 16.96 -2.13 15.38
C CYS A 240 16.27 -2.54 14.08
N ALA A 241 14.96 -2.34 13.99
CA ALA A 241 14.19 -2.61 12.78
C ALA A 241 14.62 -1.70 11.60
N ALA A 242 14.83 -0.40 11.86
CA ALA A 242 15.29 0.56 10.86
C ALA A 242 16.70 0.24 10.32
N GLY A 243 17.60 -0.23 11.19
CA GLY A 243 18.96 -0.67 10.79
C GLY A 243 18.92 -1.87 9.85
N CYS A 244 18.17 -2.90 10.18
CA CYS A 244 17.96 -4.06 9.29
C CYS A 244 17.37 -3.61 7.94
N LEU A 245 16.39 -2.73 7.96
CA LEU A 245 15.70 -2.27 6.77
C LEU A 245 16.64 -1.50 5.82
N ILE A 246 17.42 -0.54 6.33
CA ILE A 246 18.34 0.24 5.49
C ILE A 246 19.48 -0.63 4.94
N GLN A 247 19.98 -1.61 5.72
CA GLN A 247 20.99 -2.55 5.26
C GLN A 247 20.44 -3.40 4.11
N TYR A 248 19.24 -3.96 4.27
CA TYR A 248 18.58 -4.77 3.23
C TYR A 248 18.39 -4.00 1.93
N VAL A 249 17.96 -2.73 2.01
CA VAL A 249 17.78 -1.89 0.83
C VAL A 249 19.12 -1.59 0.15
N LYS A 250 20.19 -1.32 0.90
CA LYS A 250 21.55 -1.15 0.34
C LYS A 250 22.02 -2.41 -0.37
N ASP A 251 21.80 -3.57 0.23
CA ASP A 251 22.22 -4.86 -0.34
C ASP A 251 21.46 -5.19 -1.63
N THR A 252 20.18 -4.82 -1.72
CA THR A 252 19.33 -5.09 -2.88
C THR A 252 19.53 -4.09 -4.01
N GLN A 253 19.62 -2.80 -3.71
CA GLN A 253 19.81 -1.75 -4.71
C GLN A 253 21.26 -1.62 -5.18
N ARG A 254 22.22 -1.97 -4.34
CA ARG A 254 23.68 -1.91 -4.61
C ARG A 254 24.16 -0.54 -5.08
N THR A 255 23.48 0.51 -4.66
CA THR A 255 23.80 1.92 -4.96
C THR A 255 23.61 2.80 -3.73
N ALA A 256 24.13 4.01 -3.77
CA ALA A 256 23.85 5.02 -2.75
C ALA A 256 22.36 5.39 -2.76
N LEU A 257 21.85 5.81 -1.61
CA LEU A 257 20.45 6.15 -1.38
C LEU A 257 20.30 7.62 -0.96
N PRO A 258 20.74 8.59 -1.78
CA PRO A 258 20.84 10.00 -1.37
C PRO A 258 19.47 10.67 -1.16
N HIS A 259 18.39 10.07 -1.62
CA HIS A 259 17.02 10.54 -1.41
C HIS A 259 16.43 10.12 -0.06
N ILE A 260 17.04 9.17 0.65
CA ILE A 260 16.63 8.78 2.01
C ILE A 260 17.46 9.63 2.98
N ARG A 261 16.88 10.75 3.44
CA ARG A 261 17.59 11.82 4.15
C ARG A 261 17.19 11.97 5.61
N SER A 262 16.08 11.41 6.02
CA SER A 262 15.55 11.55 7.37
C SER A 262 14.86 10.26 7.83
N LEU A 263 14.77 10.14 9.16
CA LEU A 263 14.01 9.10 9.84
C LEU A 263 13.07 9.81 10.82
N THR A 264 11.79 9.48 10.76
CA THR A 264 10.78 10.12 11.60
C THR A 264 10.15 9.11 12.57
N MET A 265 9.93 9.55 13.82
CA MET A 265 9.16 8.79 14.81
C MET A 265 7.67 9.00 14.55
N ASP A 266 6.97 7.92 14.28
CA ASP A 266 5.50 7.92 14.22
C ASP A 266 4.96 7.71 15.64
N LYS A 267 4.56 8.81 16.29
CA LYS A 267 4.03 8.81 17.64
C LYS A 267 2.52 8.59 17.59
N GLN A 268 2.05 7.49 18.16
CA GLN A 268 0.62 7.15 18.21
C GLN A 268 -0.24 8.26 18.87
N ASP A 269 0.31 9.02 19.81
CA ASP A 269 -0.40 10.10 20.49
C ASP A 269 -0.77 11.29 19.58
N HIS A 270 -0.13 11.42 18.43
CA HIS A 270 -0.38 12.52 17.49
C HIS A 270 -1.52 12.22 16.51
N SER A 271 -1.96 10.99 16.41
CA SER A 271 -3.03 10.56 15.49
C SER A 271 -4.18 9.87 16.23
N VAL A 272 -5.35 9.87 15.60
CA VAL A 272 -6.49 9.05 16.02
C VAL A 272 -6.17 7.59 15.69
N ILE A 273 -6.17 6.75 16.70
CA ILE A 273 -5.84 5.33 16.57
C ILE A 273 -7.04 4.57 16.00
N LEU A 274 -6.80 3.81 14.95
CA LEU A 274 -7.77 2.90 14.33
C LEU A 274 -7.17 1.49 14.39
N ASP A 275 -7.85 0.55 15.01
CA ASP A 275 -7.44 -0.85 14.98
C ASP A 275 -7.68 -1.50 13.60
N ALA A 276 -7.20 -2.72 13.42
CA ALA A 276 -7.32 -3.44 12.16
C ALA A 276 -8.79 -3.72 11.76
N ALA A 277 -9.64 -4.04 12.74
CA ALA A 277 -11.06 -4.28 12.52
C ALA A 277 -11.76 -3.00 12.08
N THR A 278 -11.49 -1.88 12.73
CA THR A 278 -12.07 -0.57 12.42
C THR A 278 -11.70 -0.12 11.00
N ARG A 279 -10.43 -0.23 10.60
CA ARG A 279 -10.00 0.12 9.22
C ARG A 279 -10.76 -0.67 8.17
N ARG A 280 -10.95 -1.96 8.39
CA ARG A 280 -11.69 -2.85 7.51
C ARG A 280 -13.19 -2.52 7.49
N ASN A 281 -13.79 -2.33 8.67
CA ASN A 281 -15.22 -2.10 8.81
C ASN A 281 -15.68 -0.74 8.25
N LEU A 282 -14.80 0.27 8.29
CA LEU A 282 -15.06 1.60 7.73
C LEU A 282 -14.74 1.70 6.24
N GLU A 283 -14.18 0.66 5.63
CA GLU A 283 -13.86 0.61 4.19
C GLU A 283 -13.13 1.88 3.70
N ILE A 284 -12.07 2.26 4.42
CA ILE A 284 -11.38 3.55 4.18
C ILE A 284 -10.72 3.58 2.80
N THR A 285 -9.92 2.56 2.47
CA THR A 285 -9.17 2.44 1.21
C THR A 285 -9.38 1.11 0.50
N GLN A 286 -9.96 0.13 1.19
CA GLN A 286 -10.32 -1.18 0.66
C GLN A 286 -11.70 -1.56 1.18
N ASN A 287 -12.55 -2.09 0.30
CA ASN A 287 -13.85 -2.64 0.67
C ASN A 287 -13.70 -4.06 1.29
N LEU A 288 -14.77 -4.58 1.85
CA LEU A 288 -14.79 -5.90 2.50
C LEU A 288 -14.44 -7.07 1.55
N SER A 289 -14.57 -6.87 0.23
CA SER A 289 -14.19 -7.84 -0.80
C SER A 289 -12.72 -7.74 -1.21
N GLY A 290 -11.96 -6.76 -0.66
CA GLY A 290 -10.55 -6.51 -0.99
C GLY A 290 -10.32 -5.61 -2.21
N GLY A 291 -11.40 -5.09 -2.84
CA GLY A 291 -11.36 -4.11 -3.91
C GLY A 291 -11.21 -2.68 -3.38
N THR A 292 -11.16 -1.71 -4.30
CA THR A 292 -11.08 -0.28 -3.99
C THR A 292 -12.38 0.47 -4.25
N ASP A 293 -13.34 -0.18 -4.92
CA ASP A 293 -14.61 0.40 -5.29
C ASP A 293 -15.48 0.68 -4.06
N ASN A 294 -16.22 1.78 -4.08
CA ASN A 294 -17.12 2.20 -2.99
C ASN A 294 -16.42 2.37 -1.64
N THR A 295 -15.19 2.87 -1.66
CA THR A 295 -14.43 3.24 -0.45
C THR A 295 -14.45 4.73 -0.20
N LEU A 296 -14.16 5.16 1.03
CA LEU A 296 -14.02 6.59 1.34
C LEU A 296 -12.94 7.24 0.47
N ALA A 297 -11.82 6.54 0.27
CA ALA A 297 -10.73 7.05 -0.55
C ALA A 297 -11.14 7.25 -2.02
N GLU A 298 -11.97 6.37 -2.59
CA GLU A 298 -12.45 6.52 -3.98
C GLU A 298 -13.31 7.77 -4.14
N ILE A 299 -14.21 8.03 -3.18
CA ILE A 299 -15.09 9.22 -3.22
C ILE A 299 -14.28 10.52 -3.10
N LEU A 300 -13.23 10.52 -2.28
CA LEU A 300 -12.43 11.72 -2.02
C LEU A 300 -11.28 11.93 -3.00
N ASP A 301 -10.79 10.88 -3.70
CA ASP A 301 -9.55 10.94 -4.50
C ASP A 301 -9.81 11.37 -5.95
N HIS A 302 -9.96 12.67 -6.16
CA HIS A 302 -9.94 13.32 -7.46
C HIS A 302 -8.65 14.12 -7.68
N THR A 303 -7.58 13.78 -6.98
CA THR A 303 -6.28 14.44 -7.09
C THR A 303 -5.74 14.41 -8.53
N ALA A 304 -5.11 15.48 -8.93
CA ALA A 304 -4.53 15.66 -10.26
C ALA A 304 -3.31 14.77 -10.49
N THR A 305 -2.55 14.49 -9.43
CA THR A 305 -1.29 13.74 -9.48
C THR A 305 -1.37 12.42 -8.69
N ALA A 306 -0.58 11.44 -9.11
CA ALA A 306 -0.46 10.17 -8.36
C ALA A 306 0.19 10.37 -6.97
N MET A 307 1.13 11.32 -6.84
CA MET A 307 1.75 11.64 -5.54
C MET A 307 0.75 12.32 -4.58
N GLY A 308 -0.18 13.16 -5.08
CA GLY A 308 -1.30 13.69 -4.31
C GLY A 308 -2.24 12.59 -3.81
N SER A 309 -2.59 11.64 -4.67
CA SER A 309 -3.40 10.47 -4.29
C SER A 309 -2.76 9.66 -3.16
N ARG A 310 -1.46 9.38 -3.24
CA ARG A 310 -0.72 8.70 -2.16
C ARG A 310 -0.74 9.52 -0.86
N MET A 311 -0.56 10.84 -0.96
CA MET A 311 -0.62 11.76 0.18
C MET A 311 -2.01 11.76 0.85
N LEU A 312 -3.10 11.82 0.08
CA LEU A 312 -4.47 11.76 0.60
C LEU A 312 -4.72 10.44 1.36
N LYS A 313 -4.31 9.30 0.80
CA LYS A 313 -4.44 7.99 1.47
C LYS A 313 -3.63 7.93 2.77
N ARG A 314 -2.44 8.52 2.80
CA ARG A 314 -1.65 8.67 4.04
C ARG A 314 -2.42 9.48 5.09
N TRP A 315 -3.06 10.60 4.71
CA TRP A 315 -3.88 11.39 5.64
C TRP A 315 -5.07 10.59 6.16
N LEU A 316 -5.76 9.84 5.31
CA LEU A 316 -6.88 8.97 5.72
C LEU A 316 -6.43 7.88 6.72
N HIS A 317 -5.22 7.37 6.58
CA HIS A 317 -4.69 6.35 7.48
C HIS A 317 -4.03 6.89 8.75
N GLN A 318 -3.74 8.20 8.81
CA GLN A 318 -3.16 8.89 9.95
C GLN A 318 -3.92 10.20 10.27
N PRO A 319 -5.21 10.10 10.68
CA PRO A 319 -5.98 11.28 11.05
C PRO A 319 -5.35 11.95 12.27
N MET A 320 -5.22 13.27 12.23
CA MET A 320 -4.48 14.04 13.23
C MET A 320 -5.34 14.40 14.45
N ARG A 321 -4.67 14.57 15.60
CA ARG A 321 -5.30 15.10 16.83
C ARG A 321 -4.97 16.57 17.09
N ASN A 322 -4.00 17.12 16.38
CA ASN A 322 -3.59 18.52 16.56
C ASN A 322 -4.61 19.48 15.94
N ILE A 323 -5.45 20.08 16.80
CA ILE A 323 -6.54 20.98 16.40
C ILE A 323 -6.01 22.20 15.64
N SER A 324 -4.86 22.75 16.02
CA SER A 324 -4.26 23.89 15.32
C SER A 324 -3.92 23.53 13.87
N ALA A 325 -3.29 22.37 13.67
CA ALA A 325 -2.93 21.90 12.32
C ALA A 325 -4.18 21.53 11.49
N LEU A 326 -5.20 20.97 12.13
CA LEU A 326 -6.49 20.69 11.48
C LEU A 326 -7.17 21.99 11.02
N ASN A 327 -7.25 23.00 11.88
CA ASN A 327 -7.82 24.30 11.50
C ASN A 327 -7.04 24.96 10.37
N GLN A 328 -5.70 24.89 10.37
CA GLN A 328 -4.89 25.39 9.25
C GLN A 328 -5.26 24.73 7.92
N ARG A 329 -5.50 23.41 7.89
CA ARG A 329 -5.96 22.70 6.68
C ARG A 329 -7.38 23.13 6.29
N LEU A 330 -8.30 23.19 7.25
CA LEU A 330 -9.69 23.59 7.01
C LEU A 330 -9.80 25.02 6.49
N ASP A 331 -9.01 25.95 7.02
CA ASP A 331 -8.97 27.34 6.57
C ASP A 331 -8.34 27.44 5.17
N ALA A 332 -7.30 26.65 4.90
CA ALA A 332 -6.68 26.56 3.57
C ALA A 332 -7.66 26.03 2.50
N ILE A 333 -8.42 24.99 2.84
CA ILE A 333 -9.48 24.44 1.97
C ILE A 333 -10.57 25.51 1.74
N GLY A 334 -10.97 26.23 2.80
CA GLY A 334 -11.95 27.32 2.70
C GLY A 334 -11.51 28.42 1.74
N GLU A 335 -10.27 28.90 1.85
CA GLU A 335 -9.76 29.94 0.95
C GLU A 335 -9.72 29.44 -0.51
N MET A 336 -9.26 28.21 -0.76
CA MET A 336 -9.24 27.63 -2.11
C MET A 336 -10.65 27.45 -2.70
N LYS A 337 -11.61 27.05 -1.85
CA LYS A 337 -13.03 26.90 -2.25
C LYS A 337 -13.66 28.23 -2.58
N ASP A 338 -13.51 29.23 -1.71
CA ASP A 338 -14.12 30.55 -1.86
C ASP A 338 -13.61 31.28 -3.11
N LEU A 339 -12.37 31.07 -3.49
CA LEU A 339 -11.75 31.61 -4.70
C LEU A 339 -11.93 30.70 -5.93
N ALA A 340 -12.52 29.52 -5.78
CA ALA A 340 -12.66 28.48 -6.82
C ALA A 340 -11.32 28.10 -7.50
N LEU A 341 -10.20 28.23 -6.79
CA LEU A 341 -8.85 28.05 -7.35
C LEU A 341 -8.55 26.61 -7.77
N PHE A 342 -9.30 25.63 -7.28
CA PHE A 342 -9.18 24.24 -7.71
C PHE A 342 -9.36 24.06 -9.21
N ALA A 343 -10.19 24.87 -9.85
CA ALA A 343 -10.42 24.80 -11.29
C ALA A 343 -9.19 25.24 -12.12
N GLU A 344 -8.39 26.18 -11.59
CA GLU A 344 -7.15 26.66 -12.24
C GLU A 344 -5.96 25.76 -11.88
N LEU A 345 -5.87 25.30 -10.60
CA LEU A 345 -4.77 24.51 -10.11
C LEU A 345 -4.73 23.08 -10.68
N GLN A 346 -5.88 22.43 -10.84
CA GLN A 346 -5.96 21.04 -11.26
C GLN A 346 -5.30 20.76 -12.63
N PRO A 347 -5.53 21.55 -13.69
CA PRO A 347 -4.86 21.35 -14.98
C PRO A 347 -3.35 21.49 -14.91
N THR A 348 -2.83 22.51 -14.20
CA THR A 348 -1.40 22.77 -14.03
C THR A 348 -0.73 21.66 -13.24
N LEU A 349 -1.33 21.21 -12.12
CA LEU A 349 -0.85 20.08 -11.32
C LEU A 349 -0.78 18.78 -12.12
N LYS A 350 -1.75 18.56 -13.01
CA LYS A 350 -1.76 17.38 -13.90
C LYS A 350 -0.57 17.38 -14.87
N GLN A 351 -0.12 18.57 -15.34
CA GLN A 351 1.07 18.67 -16.20
C GLN A 351 2.38 18.46 -15.43
N ILE A 352 2.43 18.84 -14.14
CA ILE A 352 3.57 18.58 -13.26
C ILE A 352 3.77 17.07 -13.04
N GLY A 353 2.67 16.34 -12.83
CA GLY A 353 2.69 14.87 -12.71
C GLY A 353 3.35 14.35 -11.45
N ASP A 354 3.93 13.15 -11.53
CA ASP A 354 4.54 12.44 -10.37
C ASP A 354 6.06 12.62 -10.31
N ILE A 355 6.49 13.79 -9.84
CA ILE A 355 7.92 14.07 -9.68
C ILE A 355 8.53 13.33 -8.48
N GLU A 356 7.77 12.96 -7.46
CA GLU A 356 8.27 12.22 -6.29
C GLU A 356 9.01 10.94 -6.69
N ARG A 357 8.40 10.10 -7.53
CA ARG A 357 9.00 8.86 -8.03
C ARG A 357 10.13 9.09 -9.04
N ILE A 358 10.05 10.14 -9.84
CA ILE A 358 11.13 10.51 -10.75
C ILE A 358 12.39 10.85 -9.96
N LEU A 359 12.28 11.61 -8.87
CA LEU A 359 13.42 12.00 -8.03
C LEU A 359 14.09 10.80 -7.35
N ALA A 360 13.33 9.80 -6.93
CA ALA A 360 13.89 8.56 -6.40
C ALA A 360 14.69 7.80 -7.48
N ARG A 361 14.15 7.67 -8.70
CA ARG A 361 14.86 7.05 -9.82
C ARG A 361 16.11 7.84 -10.24
N LEU A 362 16.04 9.18 -10.18
CA LEU A 362 17.20 10.05 -10.38
C LEU A 362 18.29 9.76 -9.34
N ALA A 363 17.92 9.73 -8.06
CA ALA A 363 18.83 9.45 -6.95
C ALA A 363 19.49 8.05 -7.06
N LEU A 364 18.73 7.06 -7.53
CA LEU A 364 19.18 5.69 -7.76
C LEU A 364 19.89 5.49 -9.11
N ARG A 365 20.09 6.55 -9.91
CA ARG A 365 20.65 6.53 -11.28
C ARG A 365 19.94 5.54 -12.22
N SER A 366 18.66 5.31 -11.96
CA SER A 366 17.79 4.41 -12.75
C SER A 366 16.73 5.16 -13.56
N ALA A 367 16.71 6.49 -13.50
CA ALA A 367 15.82 7.32 -14.29
C ALA A 367 16.07 7.12 -15.81
N ARG A 368 14.99 7.16 -16.58
CA ARG A 368 15.00 7.02 -18.03
C ARG A 368 14.96 8.38 -18.72
N PRO A 369 15.29 8.46 -20.01
CA PRO A 369 15.21 9.72 -20.75
C PRO A 369 13.86 10.42 -20.64
N ARG A 370 12.77 9.67 -20.66
CA ARG A 370 11.42 10.22 -20.48
C ARG A 370 11.15 10.75 -19.08
N ASP A 371 11.79 10.20 -18.04
CA ASP A 371 11.71 10.73 -16.67
C ASP A 371 12.31 12.13 -16.60
N MET A 372 13.47 12.33 -17.25
CA MET A 372 14.10 13.65 -17.30
C MET A 372 13.27 14.66 -18.11
N ALA A 373 12.65 14.22 -19.22
CA ALA A 373 11.74 15.06 -19.99
C ALA A 373 10.49 15.45 -19.18
N ARG A 374 9.92 14.52 -18.40
CA ARG A 374 8.82 14.81 -17.47
C ARG A 374 9.24 15.75 -16.35
N LEU A 375 10.45 15.59 -15.80
CA LEU A 375 10.99 16.50 -14.79
C LEU A 375 11.17 17.91 -15.38
N ARG A 376 11.70 18.02 -16.60
CA ARG A 376 11.78 19.30 -17.31
C ARG A 376 10.39 19.93 -17.45
N GLN A 377 9.42 19.19 -17.97
CA GLN A 377 8.04 19.65 -18.09
C GLN A 377 7.48 20.14 -16.74
N ALA A 378 7.69 19.40 -15.67
CA ALA A 378 7.28 19.82 -14.34
C ALA A 378 7.88 21.18 -13.95
N MET A 379 9.19 21.39 -14.22
CA MET A 379 9.86 22.68 -13.94
C MET A 379 9.30 23.83 -14.79
N GLU A 380 8.88 23.55 -16.02
CA GLU A 380 8.26 24.54 -16.93
C GLU A 380 6.89 25.03 -16.42
N TYR A 381 6.12 24.16 -15.73
CA TYR A 381 4.79 24.51 -15.18
C TYR A 381 4.83 25.09 -13.76
N LEU A 382 5.94 24.98 -13.03
CA LEU A 382 6.07 25.55 -11.67
C LEU A 382 5.87 27.07 -11.64
N PRO A 383 6.36 27.90 -12.60
CA PRO A 383 6.09 29.33 -12.61
C PRO A 383 4.60 29.66 -12.72
N GLU A 384 3.85 28.96 -13.56
CA GLU A 384 2.39 29.13 -13.71
C GLU A 384 1.66 28.75 -12.41
N LEU A 385 2.08 27.65 -11.78
CA LEU A 385 1.58 27.26 -10.46
C LEU A 385 1.85 28.35 -9.43
N ALA A 386 3.08 28.86 -9.38
CA ALA A 386 3.48 29.91 -8.45
C ALA A 386 2.66 31.21 -8.67
N GLU A 387 2.38 31.62 -9.91
CA GLU A 387 1.55 32.76 -10.24
C GLU A 387 0.12 32.60 -9.70
N THR A 388 -0.51 31.45 -9.95
CA THR A 388 -1.85 31.14 -9.42
C THR A 388 -1.87 31.19 -7.89
N LEU A 389 -0.85 30.67 -7.24
CA LEU A 389 -0.72 30.66 -5.77
C LEU A 389 -0.51 32.04 -5.14
N THR A 390 -0.14 33.07 -5.92
CA THR A 390 -0.01 34.45 -5.40
C THR A 390 -1.32 35.05 -4.90
N GLN A 391 -2.45 34.49 -5.33
CA GLN A 391 -3.79 34.89 -4.90
C GLN A 391 -4.09 34.47 -3.44
N LEU A 392 -3.37 33.45 -2.94
CA LEU A 392 -3.55 32.90 -1.61
C LEU A 392 -2.87 33.73 -0.52
N LYS A 393 -3.58 33.93 0.59
CA LYS A 393 -3.12 34.74 1.73
C LYS A 393 -2.87 33.91 3.00
N HIS A 394 -3.50 32.73 3.08
CA HIS A 394 -3.36 31.88 4.27
C HIS A 394 -1.90 31.45 4.48
N PRO A 395 -1.33 31.60 5.70
CA PRO A 395 0.10 31.37 5.95
C PRO A 395 0.58 29.98 5.55
N TYR A 396 -0.21 28.95 5.79
CA TYR A 396 0.12 27.57 5.40
C TYR A 396 0.23 27.42 3.88
N LEU A 397 -0.72 27.99 3.12
CA LEU A 397 -0.68 27.95 1.65
C LEU A 397 0.47 28.77 1.07
N THR A 398 0.74 29.93 1.67
CA THR A 398 1.88 30.78 1.28
C THR A 398 3.22 30.07 1.51
N GLN A 399 3.34 29.31 2.62
CA GLN A 399 4.53 28.50 2.88
C GLN A 399 4.68 27.38 1.85
N LEU A 400 3.60 26.65 1.52
CA LEU A 400 3.65 25.62 0.48
C LEU A 400 4.04 26.23 -0.89
N ALA A 401 3.50 27.40 -1.23
CA ALA A 401 3.86 28.12 -2.46
C ALA A 401 5.36 28.48 -2.51
N GLN A 402 5.94 28.92 -1.39
CA GLN A 402 7.38 29.19 -1.31
C GLN A 402 8.24 27.92 -1.56
N TYR A 403 7.85 26.79 -1.00
CA TYR A 403 8.57 25.53 -1.23
C TYR A 403 8.35 24.99 -2.65
N ALA A 404 7.23 25.26 -3.30
CA ALA A 404 6.95 24.90 -4.69
C ALA A 404 7.59 25.84 -5.73
N SER A 405 8.48 26.75 -5.30
CA SER A 405 9.15 27.73 -6.18
C SER A 405 10.05 27.05 -7.21
N PRO A 406 10.08 27.55 -8.46
CA PRO A 406 10.93 27.03 -9.53
C PRO A 406 12.43 26.96 -9.16
N VAL A 407 13.15 26.03 -9.83
CA VAL A 407 14.61 25.91 -9.76
C VAL A 407 15.15 26.16 -11.16
N ASP A 408 15.48 27.42 -11.44
CA ASP A 408 15.89 27.88 -12.77
C ASP A 408 17.11 27.12 -13.31
N GLU A 409 18.06 26.79 -12.43
CA GLU A 409 19.28 26.07 -12.81
C GLU A 409 18.95 24.65 -13.32
N VAL A 410 17.99 23.97 -12.71
CA VAL A 410 17.53 22.63 -13.14
C VAL A 410 16.73 22.74 -14.43
N SER A 411 15.84 23.71 -14.52
CA SER A 411 15.03 23.96 -15.74
C SER A 411 15.94 24.21 -16.95
N GLN A 412 16.88 25.16 -16.85
CA GLN A 412 17.83 25.49 -17.91
C GLN A 412 18.75 24.33 -18.27
N LEU A 413 19.20 23.55 -17.28
CA LEU A 413 20.04 22.39 -17.53
C LEU A 413 19.28 21.33 -18.35
N LEU A 414 18.07 20.97 -17.93
CA LEU A 414 17.28 19.94 -18.61
C LEU A 414 16.81 20.40 -20.01
N GLU A 415 16.44 21.68 -20.17
CA GLU A 415 16.08 22.25 -21.46
C GLU A 415 17.22 22.16 -22.47
N ARG A 416 18.46 22.50 -22.06
CA ARG A 416 19.62 22.43 -22.94
C ARG A 416 20.12 21.01 -23.19
N ALA A 417 19.99 20.10 -22.20
CA ALA A 417 20.60 18.79 -22.25
C ALA A 417 19.74 17.71 -22.90
N ILE A 418 18.43 17.75 -22.76
CA ILE A 418 17.53 16.68 -23.15
C ILE A 418 16.65 17.10 -24.33
N LYS A 419 16.56 16.24 -25.34
CA LYS A 419 15.62 16.45 -26.47
C LYS A 419 14.17 16.54 -25.96
N GLU A 420 13.33 17.27 -26.68
CA GLU A 420 11.90 17.43 -26.34
C GLU A 420 11.18 16.09 -26.23
N ASN A 421 11.39 15.20 -27.18
CA ASN A 421 10.80 13.86 -27.21
C ASN A 421 11.92 12.80 -27.26
N PRO A 422 12.56 12.47 -26.13
CA PRO A 422 13.65 11.52 -26.10
C PRO A 422 13.17 10.07 -26.29
N PRO A 423 14.03 9.16 -26.79
CA PRO A 423 13.73 7.74 -26.85
C PRO A 423 13.49 7.16 -25.44
N VAL A 424 12.96 5.93 -25.41
CA VAL A 424 12.64 5.27 -24.13
C VAL A 424 13.89 4.93 -23.33
N VAL A 425 14.96 4.54 -24.01
CA VAL A 425 16.21 4.10 -23.38
C VAL A 425 17.42 4.76 -24.03
N ILE A 426 18.44 5.05 -23.22
CA ILE A 426 19.69 5.73 -23.64
C ILE A 426 20.44 4.96 -24.74
N ARG A 427 20.35 3.62 -24.77
CA ARG A 427 21.06 2.78 -25.75
C ARG A 427 20.60 2.99 -27.20
N ASP A 428 19.40 3.55 -27.39
CA ASP A 428 18.86 3.81 -28.72
C ASP A 428 19.52 5.06 -29.36
N GLY A 429 20.21 5.87 -28.54
CA GLY A 429 20.81 7.14 -28.93
C GLY A 429 19.79 8.23 -29.17
N GLY A 430 20.23 9.48 -29.32
CA GLY A 430 19.35 10.61 -29.59
C GLY A 430 18.62 11.18 -28.37
N VAL A 431 19.18 11.01 -27.18
CA VAL A 431 18.64 11.54 -25.92
C VAL A 431 19.12 12.96 -25.66
N ILE A 432 20.42 13.22 -25.83
CA ILE A 432 21.02 14.53 -25.59
C ILE A 432 20.65 15.48 -26.73
N ALA A 433 20.26 16.71 -26.39
CA ALA A 433 19.88 17.74 -27.35
C ALA A 433 21.07 18.17 -28.22
N GLU A 434 20.76 18.68 -29.42
CA GLU A 434 21.75 19.30 -30.31
C GLU A 434 22.25 20.61 -29.72
N GLY A 435 23.55 20.90 -29.86
CA GLY A 435 24.19 22.07 -29.29
C GLY A 435 24.60 21.93 -27.82
N TYR A 436 24.28 20.82 -27.15
CA TYR A 436 24.69 20.58 -25.76
C TYR A 436 26.18 20.23 -25.66
N ASN A 437 26.69 19.43 -26.60
CA ASN A 437 28.11 19.01 -26.65
C ASN A 437 28.61 18.97 -28.06
N ALA A 438 29.57 19.82 -28.40
CA ALA A 438 30.12 19.96 -29.74
C ALA A 438 30.75 18.67 -30.32
N GLU A 439 31.44 17.88 -29.48
CA GLU A 439 32.03 16.62 -29.89
C GLU A 439 30.96 15.58 -30.28
N LEU A 440 29.87 15.51 -29.48
CA LEU A 440 28.73 14.63 -29.78
C LEU A 440 28.09 15.02 -31.12
N ASP A 441 27.89 16.29 -31.36
CA ASP A 441 27.27 16.79 -32.58
C ASP A 441 28.16 16.49 -33.81
N GLU A 442 29.47 16.68 -33.71
CA GLU A 442 30.43 16.31 -34.78
C GLU A 442 30.31 14.81 -35.16
N TRP A 443 30.28 13.90 -34.16
CA TRP A 443 30.11 12.48 -34.42
C TRP A 443 28.72 12.11 -34.96
N ARG A 444 27.67 12.83 -34.58
CA ARG A 444 26.34 12.64 -35.16
C ARG A 444 26.25 13.10 -36.61
N ASP A 445 26.84 14.25 -36.92
CA ASP A 445 26.92 14.77 -38.31
C ASP A 445 27.69 13.82 -39.24
N LEU A 446 28.80 13.31 -38.75
CA LEU A 446 29.57 12.27 -39.50
C LEU A 446 28.72 10.99 -39.71
N ALA A 447 27.90 10.60 -38.74
CA ALA A 447 27.01 9.46 -38.87
C ALA A 447 25.81 9.72 -39.78
N ALA A 448 25.31 10.95 -39.83
CA ALA A 448 24.16 11.38 -40.67
C ALA A 448 24.58 11.63 -42.13
N GLY A 449 25.74 12.22 -42.36
CA GLY A 449 26.33 12.44 -43.71
C GLY A 449 26.58 11.15 -44.51
N ALA A 450 26.46 10.02 -43.80
CA ALA A 450 26.55 8.69 -44.43
C ALA A 450 25.49 8.44 -45.51
N THR A 451 24.29 8.96 -45.34
CA THR A 451 23.18 8.75 -46.27
C THR A 451 23.38 9.54 -47.55
N GLU A 452 23.80 10.80 -47.46
CA GLU A 452 24.11 11.64 -48.61
C GLU A 452 25.27 11.07 -49.43
N PHE A 453 26.31 10.54 -48.78
CA PHE A 453 27.41 9.86 -49.45
C PHE A 453 26.94 8.63 -50.23
N LEU A 454 26.02 7.83 -49.65
CA LEU A 454 25.51 6.63 -50.31
C LEU A 454 24.65 6.98 -51.53
N ASP A 455 23.79 7.98 -51.42
CA ASP A 455 22.99 8.47 -52.55
C ASP A 455 23.86 9.04 -53.66
N LYS A 456 24.91 9.78 -53.30
CA LYS A 456 25.90 10.31 -54.24
C LYS A 456 26.68 9.19 -54.92
N LEU A 457 27.16 8.24 -54.13
CA LEU A 457 27.88 7.04 -54.64
C LEU A 457 27.00 6.21 -55.57
N GLU A 458 25.75 5.98 -55.23
CA GLU A 458 24.77 5.28 -56.09
C GLU A 458 24.61 5.98 -57.44
N LYS A 459 24.50 7.27 -57.43
CA LYS A 459 24.33 8.07 -58.64
C LYS A 459 25.61 8.06 -59.49
N GLU A 460 26.77 8.30 -58.87
CA GLU A 460 28.08 8.30 -59.54
C GLU A 460 28.46 6.93 -60.15
N GLU A 461 28.24 5.85 -59.39
CA GLU A 461 28.56 4.49 -59.88
C GLU A 461 27.55 4.00 -60.94
N ARG A 462 26.26 4.45 -60.83
CA ARG A 462 25.27 4.16 -61.88
C ARG A 462 25.61 4.85 -63.20
N GLU A 463 25.98 6.14 -63.13
CA GLU A 463 26.37 6.92 -64.34
C GLU A 463 27.71 6.45 -64.93
N ARG A 464 28.70 6.15 -64.08
CA ARG A 464 30.06 5.70 -64.51
C ARG A 464 30.04 4.38 -65.25
N HIS A 465 29.19 3.46 -64.80
CA HIS A 465 29.19 2.08 -65.34
C HIS A 465 27.98 1.74 -66.20
N GLY A 466 27.02 2.68 -66.33
CA GLY A 466 25.81 2.48 -67.15
C GLY A 466 24.90 1.37 -66.63
N ILE A 467 24.86 1.19 -65.33
CA ILE A 467 24.07 0.13 -64.62
C ILE A 467 22.83 0.76 -64.01
N ASP A 468 21.73 0.84 -64.72
CA ASP A 468 20.49 1.50 -64.26
C ASP A 468 19.86 0.83 -63.03
N THR A 469 20.11 -0.47 -62.83
CA THR A 469 19.55 -1.23 -61.72
C THR A 469 20.41 -1.20 -60.45
N LEU A 470 21.57 -0.51 -60.49
CA LEU A 470 22.47 -0.37 -59.37
C LEU A 470 21.77 0.36 -58.23
N LYS A 471 21.79 -0.25 -57.05
CA LYS A 471 21.29 0.33 -55.77
C LYS A 471 22.30 0.11 -54.68
N VAL A 472 22.58 1.13 -53.90
CA VAL A 472 23.33 1.00 -52.66
C VAL A 472 22.35 0.75 -51.51
N GLY A 473 22.61 -0.22 -50.65
CA GLY A 473 21.76 -0.58 -49.53
C GLY A 473 22.55 -1.07 -48.33
N TYR A 474 21.85 -1.20 -47.20
CA TYR A 474 22.40 -1.72 -45.94
C TYR A 474 21.65 -2.95 -45.48
N ASN A 475 22.35 -3.89 -44.88
CA ASN A 475 21.79 -5.08 -44.26
C ASN A 475 22.55 -5.37 -42.94
N ASN A 476 21.79 -5.57 -41.84
CA ASN A 476 22.37 -5.81 -40.51
C ASN A 476 23.33 -6.98 -40.41
N VAL A 477 23.23 -7.98 -41.31
CA VAL A 477 24.09 -9.17 -41.32
C VAL A 477 25.34 -8.97 -42.20
N HIS A 478 25.22 -8.24 -43.32
CA HIS A 478 26.25 -8.15 -44.33
C HIS A 478 26.85 -6.73 -44.53
N GLY A 479 26.33 -5.74 -43.78
CA GLY A 479 26.75 -4.34 -43.88
C GLY A 479 26.26 -3.66 -45.15
N PHE A 480 26.97 -2.63 -45.62
CA PHE A 480 26.65 -1.92 -46.85
C PHE A 480 26.99 -2.76 -48.09
N PHE A 481 26.17 -2.66 -49.12
CA PHE A 481 26.36 -3.38 -50.39
C PHE A 481 25.84 -2.60 -51.59
N ILE A 482 26.43 -2.86 -52.74
CA ILE A 482 25.90 -2.45 -54.01
C ILE A 482 25.13 -3.63 -54.59
N GLN A 483 23.86 -3.45 -54.92
CA GLN A 483 23.01 -4.47 -55.52
C GLN A 483 22.79 -4.17 -56.99
N VAL A 484 23.04 -5.16 -57.84
CA VAL A 484 22.82 -5.09 -59.28
C VAL A 484 21.94 -6.26 -59.70
N SER A 485 21.00 -6.00 -60.64
CA SER A 485 20.17 -7.07 -61.20
C SER A 485 21.01 -8.09 -61.96
N ARG A 486 20.59 -9.36 -61.95
CA ARG A 486 21.30 -10.42 -62.74
C ARG A 486 21.42 -10.10 -64.23
N GLY A 487 20.45 -9.41 -64.79
CA GLY A 487 20.47 -9.00 -66.18
C GLY A 487 21.63 -8.07 -66.54
N GLN A 488 22.09 -7.26 -65.58
CA GLN A 488 23.19 -6.29 -65.83
C GLN A 488 24.46 -6.66 -65.03
N SER A 489 24.56 -7.89 -64.43
CA SER A 489 25.74 -8.32 -63.72
C SER A 489 26.99 -8.43 -64.57
N HIS A 490 26.85 -8.55 -65.87
CA HIS A 490 27.97 -8.56 -66.85
C HIS A 490 28.61 -7.17 -67.03
N LEU A 491 27.96 -6.09 -66.64
CA LEU A 491 28.47 -4.73 -66.65
C LEU A 491 29.27 -4.35 -65.39
N VAL A 492 29.26 -5.24 -64.38
CA VAL A 492 29.93 -4.98 -63.11
C VAL A 492 31.45 -4.98 -63.30
N PRO A 493 32.16 -3.93 -62.80
CA PRO A 493 33.60 -3.83 -62.94
C PRO A 493 34.38 -4.93 -62.19
N PRO A 494 35.59 -5.30 -62.62
CA PRO A 494 36.38 -6.33 -61.98
C PRO A 494 36.81 -6.05 -60.53
N HIS A 495 36.81 -4.80 -60.09
CA HIS A 495 37.14 -4.36 -58.71
C HIS A 495 35.98 -4.51 -57.71
N TYR A 496 34.77 -4.81 -58.19
CA TYR A 496 33.64 -5.11 -57.33
C TYR A 496 33.78 -6.53 -56.78
N VAL A 497 33.86 -6.66 -55.47
CA VAL A 497 33.96 -7.96 -54.82
C VAL A 497 32.55 -8.48 -54.51
N ARG A 498 32.17 -9.60 -55.13
CA ARG A 498 30.87 -10.23 -54.94
C ARG A 498 30.77 -10.83 -53.54
N ARG A 499 29.75 -10.40 -52.76
CA ARG A 499 29.46 -10.85 -51.41
C ARG A 499 28.33 -11.87 -51.33
N GLN A 500 27.28 -11.67 -52.13
CA GLN A 500 26.09 -12.52 -52.05
C GLN A 500 25.38 -12.60 -53.42
N THR A 501 24.90 -13.80 -53.75
CA THR A 501 24.07 -14.06 -54.93
C THR A 501 22.61 -14.30 -54.46
N LEU A 502 21.68 -13.50 -54.94
CA LEU A 502 20.24 -13.64 -54.71
C LEU A 502 19.55 -14.21 -55.95
N LYS A 503 18.27 -14.55 -55.85
CA LYS A 503 17.49 -15.14 -56.98
C LYS A 503 17.49 -14.22 -58.21
N ASN A 504 17.33 -12.90 -58.02
CA ASN A 504 17.20 -11.93 -59.13
C ASN A 504 18.27 -10.82 -59.12
N ALA A 505 19.23 -10.84 -58.21
CA ALA A 505 20.25 -9.81 -58.09
C ALA A 505 21.53 -10.38 -57.48
N GLU A 506 22.64 -9.64 -57.64
CA GLU A 506 23.92 -9.93 -56.99
C GLU A 506 24.33 -8.72 -56.13
N ARG A 507 24.98 -8.99 -55.00
CA ARG A 507 25.45 -7.96 -54.08
C ARG A 507 26.97 -7.92 -54.07
N TYR A 508 27.49 -6.72 -54.15
CA TYR A 508 28.92 -6.44 -54.26
C TYR A 508 29.36 -5.45 -53.17
N ILE A 509 30.65 -5.40 -52.92
CA ILE A 509 31.30 -4.38 -52.09
C ILE A 509 32.49 -3.80 -52.85
N ILE A 510 32.73 -2.51 -52.62
CA ILE A 510 33.90 -1.78 -53.12
C ILE A 510 34.71 -1.22 -51.93
N PRO A 511 36.01 -0.97 -52.07
CA PRO A 511 36.88 -0.45 -51.02
C PRO A 511 36.34 0.84 -50.39
N GLU A 512 35.86 1.78 -51.21
CA GLU A 512 35.30 3.08 -50.77
C GLU A 512 34.05 2.90 -49.89
N LEU A 513 33.20 1.97 -50.25
CA LEU A 513 32.01 1.65 -49.49
C LEU A 513 32.36 1.00 -48.15
N LYS A 514 33.41 0.19 -48.09
CA LYS A 514 33.88 -0.43 -46.87
C LYS A 514 34.53 0.58 -45.90
N GLU A 515 35.39 1.47 -46.42
CA GLU A 515 35.99 2.54 -45.64
C GLU A 515 34.91 3.46 -45.04
N HIS A 516 33.87 3.74 -45.83
CA HIS A 516 32.74 4.53 -45.37
C HIS A 516 31.95 3.80 -44.29
N GLU A 517 31.71 2.48 -44.44
CA GLU A 517 31.07 1.62 -43.47
C GLU A 517 31.80 1.69 -42.12
N ASP A 518 33.11 1.49 -42.12
CA ASP A 518 33.95 1.52 -40.93
C ASP A 518 33.89 2.91 -40.25
N LYS A 519 33.89 4.00 -41.00
CA LYS A 519 33.76 5.36 -40.47
C LYS A 519 32.39 5.58 -39.84
N VAL A 520 31.31 5.17 -40.51
CA VAL A 520 29.93 5.34 -40.02
C VAL A 520 29.66 4.53 -38.75
N LEU A 521 30.06 3.26 -38.75
CA LEU A 521 29.89 2.38 -37.58
C LEU A 521 30.70 2.89 -36.37
N ASN A 522 31.93 3.37 -36.62
CA ASN A 522 32.75 3.98 -35.59
C ASN A 522 32.14 5.29 -35.05
N SER A 523 31.59 6.12 -35.96
CA SER A 523 30.95 7.39 -35.55
C SER A 523 29.70 7.17 -34.71
N LYS A 524 28.81 6.25 -35.10
CA LYS A 524 27.63 5.87 -34.30
C LYS A 524 28.02 5.31 -32.92
N SER A 525 29.03 4.44 -32.86
CA SER A 525 29.51 3.86 -31.61
C SER A 525 30.11 4.92 -30.67
N LYS A 526 30.91 5.86 -31.23
CA LYS A 526 31.50 6.97 -30.49
C LYS A 526 30.44 7.96 -30.00
N ALA A 527 29.51 8.36 -30.87
CA ALA A 527 28.38 9.22 -30.51
C ALA A 527 27.58 8.62 -29.35
N LEU A 528 27.25 7.32 -29.40
CA LEU A 528 26.54 6.63 -28.35
C LEU A 528 27.36 6.55 -27.03
N ALA A 529 28.67 6.36 -27.13
CA ALA A 529 29.56 6.32 -25.95
C ALA A 529 29.60 7.68 -25.24
N ILE A 530 29.76 8.78 -25.99
CA ILE A 530 29.74 10.15 -25.46
C ILE A 530 28.37 10.46 -24.88
N GLU A 531 27.30 10.10 -25.57
CA GLU A 531 25.93 10.32 -25.11
C GLU A 531 25.64 9.62 -23.78
N LYS A 532 26.12 8.39 -23.60
CA LYS A 532 26.05 7.68 -22.31
C LYS A 532 26.86 8.36 -21.20
N GLN A 533 28.04 8.86 -21.53
CA GLN A 533 28.85 9.60 -20.57
C GLN A 533 28.14 10.89 -20.12
N LEU A 534 27.63 11.69 -21.04
CA LEU A 534 26.89 12.91 -20.74
C LEU A 534 25.61 12.61 -19.95
N TRP A 535 24.97 11.48 -20.23
CA TRP A 535 23.82 11.02 -19.46
C TRP A 535 24.16 10.71 -18.01
N GLU A 536 25.29 10.04 -17.74
CA GLU A 536 25.75 9.83 -16.35
C GLU A 536 26.16 11.14 -15.66
N GLU A 537 26.79 12.05 -16.37
CA GLU A 537 27.14 13.37 -15.84
C GLU A 537 25.90 14.19 -15.44
N LEU A 538 24.78 14.04 -16.12
CA LEU A 538 23.52 14.72 -15.77
C LEU A 538 23.02 14.32 -14.39
N PHE A 539 23.17 13.06 -13.96
CA PHE A 539 22.83 12.65 -12.61
C PHE A 539 23.67 13.42 -11.57
N ASP A 540 24.97 13.54 -11.81
CA ASP A 540 25.88 14.26 -10.91
C ASP A 540 25.55 15.76 -10.82
N LEU A 541 25.13 16.35 -11.94
CA LEU A 541 24.73 17.76 -12.00
C LEU A 541 23.38 18.03 -11.32
N LEU A 542 22.47 17.07 -11.29
CA LEU A 542 21.14 17.20 -10.70
C LEU A 542 21.09 16.83 -9.20
N LEU A 543 21.94 15.91 -8.73
CA LEU A 543 21.97 15.45 -7.34
C LEU A 543 22.10 16.58 -6.29
N PRO A 544 22.87 17.65 -6.49
CA PRO A 544 22.92 18.76 -5.53
C PRO A 544 21.58 19.45 -5.28
N TYR A 545 20.67 19.41 -6.23
CA TYR A 545 19.34 20.01 -6.13
C TYR A 545 18.27 19.07 -5.57
N LEU A 546 18.63 17.81 -5.27
CA LEU A 546 17.67 16.75 -4.90
C LEU A 546 16.79 17.13 -3.72
N GLU A 547 17.37 17.74 -2.68
CA GLU A 547 16.61 18.18 -1.50
C GLU A 547 15.54 19.22 -1.84
N ARG A 548 15.93 20.24 -2.61
CA ARG A 548 15.00 21.29 -3.04
C ARG A 548 13.88 20.71 -3.90
N LEU A 549 14.21 19.80 -4.81
CA LEU A 549 13.25 19.10 -5.65
C LEU A 549 12.30 18.19 -4.83
N GLN A 550 12.80 17.51 -3.79
CA GLN A 550 11.95 16.74 -2.86
C GLN A 550 10.99 17.64 -2.07
N ASN A 551 11.43 18.84 -1.65
CA ASN A 551 10.56 19.81 -1.00
C ASN A 551 9.45 20.31 -1.97
N ILE A 552 9.78 20.54 -3.24
CA ILE A 552 8.81 20.87 -4.29
C ILE A 552 7.79 19.73 -4.42
N ALA A 553 8.24 18.49 -4.56
CA ALA A 553 7.35 17.33 -4.70
C ALA A 553 6.38 17.18 -3.51
N SER A 554 6.91 17.38 -2.29
CA SER A 554 6.10 17.33 -1.06
C SER A 554 5.07 18.46 -1.02
N SER A 555 5.47 19.69 -1.37
CA SER A 555 4.56 20.84 -1.37
C SER A 555 3.48 20.74 -2.46
N VAL A 556 3.87 20.33 -3.65
CA VAL A 556 2.93 20.09 -4.76
C VAL A 556 1.93 18.99 -4.40
N SER A 557 2.39 17.91 -3.74
CA SER A 557 1.50 16.84 -3.26
C SER A 557 0.47 17.34 -2.25
N GLN A 558 0.89 18.19 -1.31
CA GLN A 558 0.00 18.79 -0.31
C GLN A 558 -0.98 19.78 -0.95
N LEU A 559 -0.52 20.62 -1.87
CA LEU A 559 -1.37 21.54 -2.63
C LEU A 559 -2.41 20.78 -3.45
N ASP A 560 -2.02 19.67 -4.06
CA ASP A 560 -2.92 18.80 -4.83
C ASP A 560 -4.01 18.18 -3.94
N VAL A 561 -3.67 17.73 -2.73
CA VAL A 561 -4.66 17.23 -1.78
C VAL A 561 -5.61 18.34 -1.32
N LEU A 562 -5.07 19.52 -0.98
CA LEU A 562 -5.90 20.63 -0.49
C LEU A 562 -6.86 21.16 -1.57
N GLN A 563 -6.40 21.33 -2.82
CA GLN A 563 -7.26 21.72 -3.93
C GLN A 563 -8.31 20.64 -4.23
N ASN A 564 -7.94 19.36 -4.16
CA ASN A 564 -8.87 18.27 -4.33
C ASN A 564 -9.96 18.26 -3.26
N LEU A 565 -9.59 18.46 -1.98
CA LEU A 565 -10.57 18.51 -0.89
C LEU A 565 -11.46 19.77 -0.98
N ALA A 566 -10.96 20.89 -1.50
CA ALA A 566 -11.75 22.08 -1.79
C ALA A 566 -12.76 21.81 -2.91
N GLU A 567 -12.35 21.15 -4.00
CA GLU A 567 -13.23 20.73 -5.09
C GLU A 567 -14.31 19.75 -4.61
N ARG A 568 -13.92 18.73 -3.81
CA ARG A 568 -14.88 17.77 -3.22
C ARG A 568 -15.86 18.47 -2.28
N ALA A 569 -15.40 19.42 -1.45
CA ALA A 569 -16.26 20.20 -0.56
C ALA A 569 -17.30 21.03 -1.33
N ASP A 570 -16.95 21.56 -2.48
CA ASP A 570 -17.86 22.31 -3.34
C ASP A 570 -18.84 21.40 -4.09
N THR A 571 -18.32 20.40 -4.78
CA THR A 571 -19.11 19.50 -5.63
C THR A 571 -20.06 18.62 -4.84
N LEU A 572 -19.68 18.16 -3.63
CA LEU A 572 -20.47 17.25 -2.78
C LEU A 572 -21.27 17.98 -1.69
N ASP A 573 -21.27 19.30 -1.69
CA ASP A 573 -21.95 20.13 -0.69
C ASP A 573 -21.60 19.73 0.75
N TYR A 574 -20.28 19.75 1.06
CA TYR A 574 -19.77 19.46 2.38
C TYR A 574 -19.54 20.73 3.19
N CYS A 575 -19.81 20.69 4.49
CA CYS A 575 -19.61 21.80 5.39
C CYS A 575 -18.25 21.76 6.12
N ARG A 576 -17.75 22.93 6.54
CA ARG A 576 -16.56 23.04 7.37
C ARG A 576 -16.86 22.56 8.80
N PRO A 577 -16.21 21.51 9.33
CA PRO A 577 -16.39 21.10 10.71
C PRO A 577 -15.69 22.08 11.66
N THR A 578 -16.28 22.26 12.86
CA THR A 578 -15.65 22.97 13.98
C THR A 578 -14.93 21.95 14.86
N MET A 579 -13.63 22.13 15.07
CA MET A 579 -12.82 21.26 15.93
C MET A 579 -12.73 21.84 17.33
N THR A 580 -12.97 21.04 18.39
CA THR A 580 -12.94 21.44 19.79
C THR A 580 -12.04 20.55 20.64
N GLU A 581 -11.51 21.09 21.75
CA GLU A 581 -10.69 20.29 22.69
C GLU A 581 -11.54 19.37 23.57
N SER A 582 -12.78 19.76 23.88
CA SER A 582 -13.71 18.94 24.65
C SER A 582 -14.22 17.76 23.83
N ALA A 583 -14.28 16.59 24.46
CA ALA A 583 -14.83 15.40 23.82
C ALA A 583 -16.32 15.60 23.46
N GLY A 584 -16.71 15.21 22.26
CA GLY A 584 -18.07 15.31 21.77
C GLY A 584 -18.19 15.11 20.27
N VAL A 585 -19.35 14.69 19.81
CA VAL A 585 -19.69 14.57 18.38
C VAL A 585 -21.08 15.12 18.15
N HIS A 586 -21.17 16.24 17.47
CA HIS A 586 -22.37 17.00 17.23
C HIS A 586 -22.52 17.21 15.73
N ILE A 587 -23.44 16.56 15.10
CA ILE A 587 -23.63 16.61 13.65
C ILE A 587 -25.12 16.87 13.37
N GLN A 588 -25.40 17.88 12.57
CA GLN A 588 -26.75 18.17 12.07
C GLN A 588 -26.84 17.70 10.61
N ALA A 589 -27.90 16.98 10.31
CA ALA A 589 -28.18 16.46 8.97
C ALA A 589 -26.97 15.76 8.34
N GLY A 590 -26.33 14.85 9.11
CA GLY A 590 -25.20 14.06 8.63
C GLY A 590 -25.60 13.08 7.52
N ARG A 591 -24.75 12.91 6.51
CA ARG A 591 -24.94 11.99 5.39
C ARG A 591 -23.77 10.99 5.33
N HIS A 592 -24.00 9.82 4.80
CA HIS A 592 -22.92 8.83 4.64
C HIS A 592 -22.13 9.12 3.36
N PRO A 593 -20.84 9.48 3.44
CA PRO A 593 -20.08 10.00 2.30
C PRO A 593 -20.02 9.05 1.09
N VAL A 594 -20.06 7.74 1.33
CA VAL A 594 -20.00 6.74 0.25
C VAL A 594 -21.41 6.36 -0.20
N VAL A 595 -22.30 6.03 0.72
CA VAL A 595 -23.64 5.51 0.39
C VAL A 595 -24.43 6.55 -0.40
N GLU A 596 -24.35 7.84 -0.04
CA GLU A 596 -25.06 8.91 -0.76
C GLU A 596 -24.61 9.06 -2.23
N GLN A 597 -23.39 8.60 -2.59
CA GLN A 597 -22.88 8.69 -3.95
C GLN A 597 -23.18 7.44 -4.80
N VAL A 598 -23.58 6.34 -4.15
CA VAL A 598 -23.85 5.05 -4.81
C VAL A 598 -25.36 4.79 -4.97
N MET A 599 -26.18 5.42 -4.13
CA MET A 599 -27.63 5.26 -4.19
C MET A 599 -28.23 6.10 -5.31
N ASP A 600 -29.23 5.54 -6.00
CA ASP A 600 -30.05 6.28 -6.98
C ASP A 600 -31.09 7.19 -6.30
N GLU A 601 -31.47 6.89 -5.06
CA GLU A 601 -32.45 7.66 -4.27
C GLU A 601 -31.74 8.67 -3.36
N PRO A 602 -32.35 9.83 -3.05
CA PRO A 602 -31.79 10.79 -2.11
C PRO A 602 -31.51 10.18 -0.74
N PHE A 603 -30.31 10.40 -0.21
CA PHE A 603 -29.93 9.93 1.11
C PHE A 603 -30.68 10.70 2.21
N ILE A 604 -31.23 9.99 3.19
CA ILE A 604 -31.90 10.62 4.34
C ILE A 604 -30.86 11.00 5.38
N ALA A 605 -30.66 12.31 5.55
CA ALA A 605 -29.70 12.87 6.50
C ALA A 605 -30.18 12.70 7.95
N ASN A 606 -29.24 12.38 8.84
CA ASN A 606 -29.55 12.12 10.25
C ASN A 606 -28.68 12.92 11.21
N PRO A 607 -29.24 13.45 12.33
CA PRO A 607 -28.48 14.13 13.35
C PRO A 607 -27.78 13.12 14.27
N ILE A 608 -26.72 13.58 14.94
CA ILE A 608 -26.11 12.90 16.09
C ILE A 608 -25.67 13.91 17.13
N ASP A 609 -25.87 13.57 18.37
CA ASP A 609 -25.44 14.37 19.52
C ASP A 609 -24.89 13.46 20.62
N LEU A 610 -23.56 13.50 20.78
CA LEU A 610 -22.79 12.84 21.83
C LEU A 610 -22.00 13.92 22.58
N ASN A 611 -22.26 14.04 23.87
CA ASN A 611 -21.65 15.03 24.77
C ASN A 611 -21.51 14.46 26.18
N ASP A 612 -21.02 15.24 27.14
CA ASP A 612 -20.79 14.77 28.51
C ASP A 612 -22.06 14.30 29.25
N GLN A 613 -23.23 14.78 28.86
CA GLN A 613 -24.51 14.36 29.42
C GLN A 613 -25.19 13.25 28.63
N ARG A 614 -24.70 12.98 27.42
CA ARG A 614 -25.25 11.99 26.50
C ARG A 614 -24.09 11.23 25.81
N LYS A 615 -23.46 10.35 26.58
CA LYS A 615 -22.25 9.61 26.13
C LYS A 615 -22.60 8.42 25.26
N MET A 616 -23.75 7.78 25.46
CA MET A 616 -24.11 6.57 24.73
C MET A 616 -25.51 6.65 24.14
N LEU A 617 -25.65 6.22 22.90
CA LEU A 617 -26.92 6.00 22.21
C LEU A 617 -27.20 4.50 22.07
N ILE A 618 -28.29 4.02 22.66
CA ILE A 618 -28.84 2.69 22.37
C ILE A 618 -29.70 2.81 21.12
N ILE A 619 -29.29 2.14 20.04
CA ILE A 619 -29.89 2.26 18.72
C ILE A 619 -30.74 1.02 18.44
N THR A 620 -32.06 1.19 18.31
CA THR A 620 -32.98 0.10 17.96
C THR A 620 -33.59 0.30 16.56
N GLY A 621 -34.32 -0.67 16.07
CA GLY A 621 -34.99 -0.63 14.77
C GLY A 621 -34.70 -1.87 13.89
N PRO A 622 -35.33 -1.96 12.71
CA PRO A 622 -35.19 -3.11 11.81
C PRO A 622 -33.79 -3.22 11.23
N ASN A 623 -33.37 -4.44 10.83
CA ASN A 623 -32.03 -4.66 10.24
C ASN A 623 -31.80 -3.88 8.95
N MET A 624 -32.82 -3.70 8.13
CA MET A 624 -32.76 -2.91 6.89
C MET A 624 -33.01 -1.42 7.11
N GLY A 625 -33.23 -0.98 8.35
CA GLY A 625 -33.48 0.43 8.68
C GLY A 625 -32.28 1.36 8.55
N GLY A 626 -31.03 0.79 8.45
CA GLY A 626 -29.82 1.60 8.28
C GLY A 626 -29.02 1.85 9.58
N LYS A 627 -29.18 1.05 10.65
CA LYS A 627 -28.44 1.19 11.93
C LYS A 627 -26.92 1.24 11.71
N SER A 628 -26.38 0.24 11.02
CA SER A 628 -24.95 0.15 10.75
C SER A 628 -24.45 1.28 9.84
N THR A 629 -25.27 1.74 8.88
CA THR A 629 -24.99 2.87 8.01
C THR A 629 -24.90 4.17 8.82
N TYR A 630 -25.85 4.40 9.75
CA TYR A 630 -25.86 5.55 10.65
C TYR A 630 -24.63 5.59 11.56
N MET A 631 -24.22 4.46 12.12
CA MET A 631 -23.01 4.38 12.93
C MET A 631 -21.74 4.63 12.10
N ARG A 632 -21.60 3.98 10.94
CA ARG A 632 -20.46 4.19 10.04
C ARG A 632 -20.37 5.63 9.55
N GLN A 633 -21.49 6.25 9.20
CA GLN A 633 -21.59 7.66 8.85
C GLN A 633 -20.92 8.55 9.91
N THR A 634 -21.25 8.33 11.18
CA THR A 634 -20.71 9.10 12.31
C THR A 634 -19.19 8.95 12.41
N ALA A 635 -18.69 7.71 12.33
CA ALA A 635 -17.25 7.45 12.40
C ALA A 635 -16.50 8.03 11.18
N LEU A 636 -17.08 7.94 9.98
CA LEU A 636 -16.47 8.50 8.77
C LEU A 636 -16.45 10.04 8.80
N ILE A 637 -17.51 10.69 9.26
CA ILE A 637 -17.53 12.15 9.44
C ILE A 637 -16.47 12.58 10.47
N ALA A 638 -16.35 11.87 11.59
CA ALA A 638 -15.32 12.14 12.59
C ALA A 638 -13.91 11.93 12.00
N LEU A 639 -13.69 10.85 11.25
CA LEU A 639 -12.43 10.59 10.55
C LEU A 639 -12.08 11.70 9.56
N MET A 640 -13.03 12.12 8.72
CA MET A 640 -12.87 13.20 7.75
C MET A 640 -12.50 14.53 8.44
N ALA A 641 -13.15 14.86 9.53
CA ALA A 641 -12.81 16.04 10.34
C ALA A 641 -11.36 15.96 10.86
N HIS A 642 -10.91 14.80 11.31
CA HIS A 642 -9.55 14.58 11.82
C HIS A 642 -8.45 14.48 10.74
N ILE A 643 -8.78 14.42 9.46
CA ILE A 643 -7.81 14.66 8.39
C ILE A 643 -7.77 16.13 7.94
N GLY A 644 -8.63 16.97 8.48
CA GLY A 644 -8.81 18.37 8.08
C GLY A 644 -9.58 18.51 6.78
N CYS A 645 -10.62 17.68 6.58
CA CYS A 645 -11.51 17.69 5.43
C CYS A 645 -12.88 18.27 5.82
N TYR A 646 -13.57 18.90 4.89
CA TYR A 646 -14.99 19.23 5.01
C TYR A 646 -15.82 17.94 5.04
N VAL A 647 -17.00 17.98 5.68
CA VAL A 647 -17.78 16.79 6.02
C VAL A 647 -19.19 16.84 5.45
N PRO A 648 -19.80 15.69 5.13
CA PRO A 648 -21.16 15.60 4.59
C PRO A 648 -22.21 15.83 5.69
N ALA A 649 -22.45 17.08 6.02
CA ALA A 649 -23.41 17.51 7.01
C ALA A 649 -23.85 18.97 6.78
N GLU A 650 -24.93 19.41 7.38
CA GLU A 650 -25.31 20.81 7.42
C GLU A 650 -24.40 21.60 8.40
N SER A 651 -24.10 21.01 9.54
CA SER A 651 -23.08 21.50 10.47
C SER A 651 -22.50 20.35 11.28
N ALA A 652 -21.22 20.49 11.68
CA ALA A 652 -20.56 19.50 12.52
C ALA A 652 -19.60 20.16 13.50
N THR A 653 -19.66 19.72 14.76
CA THR A 653 -18.68 20.06 15.81
C THR A 653 -18.11 18.76 16.36
N ILE A 654 -16.81 18.57 16.17
CA ILE A 654 -16.11 17.34 16.50
C ILE A 654 -15.05 17.64 17.56
N GLY A 655 -15.12 16.93 18.68
CA GLY A 655 -14.15 17.01 19.76
C GLY A 655 -12.87 16.23 19.47
N SER A 656 -11.90 16.39 20.38
CA SER A 656 -10.65 15.64 20.32
C SER A 656 -10.90 14.15 20.58
N ILE A 657 -10.98 13.36 19.52
CA ILE A 657 -11.07 11.89 19.56
C ILE A 657 -9.67 11.31 19.55
N ASP A 658 -9.42 10.34 20.43
CA ASP A 658 -8.13 9.63 20.49
C ASP A 658 -8.15 8.30 19.75
N ARG A 659 -9.29 7.61 19.75
CA ARG A 659 -9.47 6.32 19.10
C ARG A 659 -10.86 6.18 18.50
N ILE A 660 -10.95 5.49 17.39
CA ILE A 660 -12.24 5.03 16.84
C ILE A 660 -12.21 3.51 16.83
N PHE A 661 -13.19 2.89 17.48
CA PHE A 661 -13.38 1.45 17.50
C PHE A 661 -14.69 1.08 16.82
N THR A 662 -14.66 0.03 16.03
CA THR A 662 -15.87 -0.52 15.43
C THR A 662 -15.94 -2.04 15.63
N ARG A 663 -17.07 -2.49 16.09
CA ARG A 663 -17.52 -3.87 16.04
C ARG A 663 -18.81 -3.91 15.21
N ILE A 664 -18.69 -4.07 13.90
CA ILE A 664 -19.80 -4.04 12.93
C ILE A 664 -19.76 -5.29 12.06
N GLY A 665 -20.81 -6.10 12.09
CA GLY A 665 -20.96 -7.30 11.27
C GLY A 665 -20.05 -8.46 11.68
N ALA A 666 -20.45 -9.68 11.38
CA ALA A 666 -19.59 -10.86 11.47
C ALA A 666 -19.02 -11.16 10.08
N SER A 667 -17.73 -10.95 9.86
CA SER A 667 -17.06 -11.64 8.76
C SER A 667 -16.71 -13.05 9.20
N ASP A 668 -17.24 -14.06 8.51
CA ASP A 668 -16.79 -15.43 8.67
C ASP A 668 -15.31 -15.52 8.29
N ASP A 669 -14.43 -15.54 9.27
CA ASP A 669 -13.03 -15.86 9.05
C ASP A 669 -12.84 -17.37 9.00
N LEU A 670 -13.40 -17.98 7.95
CA LEU A 670 -13.26 -19.42 7.67
C LEU A 670 -11.78 -19.85 7.52
N ALA A 671 -10.91 -18.91 7.15
CA ALA A 671 -9.49 -19.18 6.92
C ALA A 671 -8.71 -19.41 8.23
N SER A 672 -9.11 -18.77 9.33
CA SER A 672 -8.45 -18.94 10.65
C SER A 672 -9.03 -20.07 11.49
N GLY A 673 -10.15 -20.68 11.06
CA GLY A 673 -10.84 -21.74 11.81
C GLY A 673 -11.45 -21.29 13.14
N ARG A 674 -11.56 -19.95 13.38
CA ARG A 674 -12.19 -19.40 14.59
C ARG A 674 -13.68 -19.25 14.38
N SER A 675 -14.48 -19.55 15.43
CA SER A 675 -15.92 -19.32 15.36
C SER A 675 -16.20 -17.81 15.31
N THR A 676 -17.28 -17.42 14.62
CA THR A 676 -17.74 -16.02 14.54
C THR A 676 -17.91 -15.38 15.91
N PHE A 677 -18.40 -16.13 16.88
CA PHE A 677 -18.54 -15.68 18.28
C PHE A 677 -17.18 -15.40 18.94
N MET A 678 -16.15 -16.22 18.68
CA MET A 678 -14.81 -15.97 19.23
C MET A 678 -14.16 -14.72 18.65
N VAL A 679 -14.33 -14.47 17.35
CA VAL A 679 -13.87 -13.23 16.69
C VAL A 679 -14.59 -12.02 17.31
N GLU A 680 -15.91 -12.10 17.45
CA GLU A 680 -16.73 -11.08 18.08
C GLU A 680 -16.26 -10.74 19.50
N MET A 681 -16.01 -11.76 20.32
CA MET A 681 -15.56 -11.57 21.69
C MET A 681 -14.13 -11.02 21.77
N THR A 682 -13.25 -11.39 20.85
CA THR A 682 -11.89 -10.84 20.77
C THR A 682 -11.91 -9.35 20.43
N GLU A 683 -12.72 -8.94 19.44
CA GLU A 683 -12.89 -7.53 19.07
C GLU A 683 -13.54 -6.73 20.23
N THR A 684 -14.58 -7.27 20.88
CA THR A 684 -15.22 -6.67 22.03
C THR A 684 -14.24 -6.50 23.20
N ALA A 685 -13.43 -7.52 23.51
CA ALA A 685 -12.42 -7.45 24.57
C ALA A 685 -11.36 -6.37 24.26
N ASN A 686 -10.90 -6.28 23.00
CA ASN A 686 -9.97 -5.23 22.57
C ASN A 686 -10.55 -3.83 22.85
N ILE A 687 -11.82 -3.61 22.53
CA ILE A 687 -12.51 -2.33 22.77
C ILE A 687 -12.58 -2.05 24.27
N LEU A 688 -13.08 -2.99 25.07
CA LEU A 688 -13.29 -2.82 26.52
C LEU A 688 -11.98 -2.58 27.30
N HIS A 689 -10.85 -3.09 26.79
CA HIS A 689 -9.54 -2.88 27.42
C HIS A 689 -8.84 -1.59 26.98
N ASN A 690 -9.09 -1.10 25.78
CA ASN A 690 -8.30 -0.03 25.18
C ASN A 690 -9.08 1.29 24.96
N ALA A 691 -10.40 1.29 25.04
CA ALA A 691 -11.18 2.50 24.92
C ALA A 691 -10.96 3.45 26.10
N THR A 692 -11.05 4.76 25.84
CA THR A 692 -10.87 5.86 26.78
C THR A 692 -12.13 6.75 26.80
N PRO A 693 -12.26 7.71 27.71
CA PRO A 693 -13.37 8.67 27.69
C PRO A 693 -13.46 9.52 26.42
N ASN A 694 -12.35 9.64 25.68
CA ASN A 694 -12.27 10.37 24.40
C ASN A 694 -12.41 9.46 23.18
N SER A 695 -12.68 8.17 23.37
CA SER A 695 -12.85 7.23 22.25
C SER A 695 -14.27 7.28 21.70
N LEU A 696 -14.38 7.12 20.38
CA LEU A 696 -15.65 6.88 19.68
C LEU A 696 -15.79 5.38 19.43
N VAL A 697 -16.80 4.76 20.01
CA VAL A 697 -17.02 3.31 19.98
C VAL A 697 -18.32 2.98 19.24
N LEU A 698 -18.26 2.11 18.28
CA LEU A 698 -19.40 1.61 17.50
C LEU A 698 -19.56 0.11 17.75
N MET A 699 -20.65 -0.27 18.39
CA MET A 699 -20.95 -1.66 18.77
C MET A 699 -22.25 -2.09 18.08
N ASP A 700 -22.17 -3.04 17.14
CA ASP A 700 -23.32 -3.52 16.38
C ASP A 700 -23.63 -4.97 16.74
N GLU A 701 -24.79 -5.17 17.37
CA GLU A 701 -25.43 -6.47 17.60
C GLU A 701 -24.55 -7.50 18.35
N ILE A 702 -24.03 -7.13 19.50
CA ILE A 702 -23.21 -8.03 20.33
C ILE A 702 -24.06 -9.17 20.92
N GLY A 703 -23.46 -10.37 20.98
CA GLY A 703 -24.05 -11.57 21.60
C GLY A 703 -24.90 -12.41 20.66
N ARG A 704 -24.85 -12.21 19.34
CA ARG A 704 -25.63 -13.01 18.38
C ARG A 704 -25.14 -14.45 18.23
N GLY A 705 -23.86 -14.72 18.49
CA GLY A 705 -23.24 -16.03 18.28
C GLY A 705 -23.45 -17.06 19.37
N THR A 706 -24.29 -16.76 20.39
CA THR A 706 -24.53 -17.62 21.57
C THR A 706 -26.02 -17.71 21.94
N SER A 707 -26.37 -18.32 23.09
CA SER A 707 -27.75 -18.37 23.54
C SER A 707 -28.30 -16.96 23.82
N THR A 708 -29.61 -16.78 23.67
CA THR A 708 -30.26 -15.45 23.81
C THR A 708 -29.94 -14.78 25.14
N TYR A 709 -30.01 -15.53 26.28
CA TYR A 709 -29.74 -14.96 27.61
C TYR A 709 -28.26 -14.66 27.84
N ASP A 710 -27.33 -15.50 27.36
CA ASP A 710 -25.90 -15.24 27.45
C ASP A 710 -25.54 -14.01 26.63
N GLY A 711 -26.06 -13.93 25.39
CA GLY A 711 -25.85 -12.78 24.51
C GLY A 711 -26.40 -11.47 25.08
N LEU A 712 -27.61 -11.49 25.64
CA LEU A 712 -28.21 -10.33 26.32
C LEU A 712 -27.36 -9.92 27.53
N SER A 713 -26.94 -10.87 28.35
CA SER A 713 -26.12 -10.59 29.55
C SER A 713 -24.78 -9.96 29.20
N LEU A 714 -24.10 -10.48 28.16
CA LEU A 714 -22.85 -9.91 27.64
C LEU A 714 -23.04 -8.51 27.06
N ALA A 715 -24.11 -8.30 26.26
CA ALA A 715 -24.41 -7.01 25.68
C ALA A 715 -24.72 -5.96 26.76
N TRP A 716 -25.52 -6.33 27.77
CA TRP A 716 -25.85 -5.50 28.92
C TRP A 716 -24.60 -5.09 29.70
N ALA A 717 -23.79 -6.07 30.11
CA ALA A 717 -22.58 -5.82 30.88
C ALA A 717 -21.56 -4.99 30.09
N SER A 718 -21.43 -5.21 28.79
CA SER A 718 -20.55 -4.43 27.92
C SER A 718 -21.00 -2.98 27.78
N ALA A 719 -22.32 -2.73 27.60
CA ALA A 719 -22.87 -1.39 27.54
C ALA A 719 -22.69 -0.65 28.88
N GLU A 720 -22.98 -1.32 30.00
CA GLU A 720 -22.79 -0.78 31.34
C GLU A 720 -21.32 -0.45 31.65
N TRP A 721 -20.40 -1.31 31.25
CA TRP A 721 -18.95 -1.10 31.39
C TRP A 721 -18.45 0.10 30.58
N LEU A 722 -18.85 0.21 29.32
CA LEU A 722 -18.53 1.35 28.45
C LEU A 722 -19.05 2.67 29.01
N ALA A 723 -20.27 2.66 29.59
CA ALA A 723 -20.89 3.85 30.13
C ALA A 723 -20.32 4.29 31.50
N ASN A 724 -20.14 3.35 32.45
CA ASN A 724 -19.78 3.66 33.81
C ASN A 724 -18.27 3.65 34.08
N GLN A 725 -17.53 2.69 33.51
CA GLN A 725 -16.12 2.53 33.82
C GLN A 725 -15.24 3.29 32.83
N ILE A 726 -15.55 3.20 31.54
CA ILE A 726 -14.76 3.84 30.47
C ILE A 726 -15.30 5.25 30.19
N ASN A 727 -16.61 5.45 30.24
CA ASN A 727 -17.29 6.71 29.91
C ASN A 727 -17.00 7.17 28.46
N ALA A 728 -16.91 6.24 27.51
CA ALA A 728 -16.63 6.49 26.10
C ALA A 728 -17.87 6.96 25.34
N MET A 729 -17.67 7.77 24.30
CA MET A 729 -18.71 8.12 23.33
C MET A 729 -19.09 6.86 22.55
N THR A 730 -20.32 6.37 22.70
CA THR A 730 -20.69 5.05 22.18
C THR A 730 -22.00 5.07 21.40
N LEU A 731 -21.98 4.43 20.22
CA LEU A 731 -23.15 4.06 19.45
C LEU A 731 -23.35 2.54 19.60
N PHE A 732 -24.41 2.13 20.25
CA PHE A 732 -24.67 0.75 20.59
C PHE A 732 -25.97 0.27 19.91
N ALA A 733 -25.83 -0.38 18.76
CA ALA A 733 -26.98 -0.97 18.06
C ALA A 733 -27.30 -2.36 18.59
N THR A 734 -28.56 -2.63 18.84
CA THR A 734 -29.00 -3.90 19.41
C THR A 734 -30.38 -4.33 18.94
N HIS A 735 -30.63 -5.64 19.00
CA HIS A 735 -31.95 -6.24 18.88
C HIS A 735 -32.55 -6.64 20.23
N TYR A 736 -31.79 -6.52 21.29
CA TYR A 736 -32.30 -6.77 22.64
C TYR A 736 -33.05 -5.53 23.15
N PHE A 737 -34.38 -5.60 23.17
CA PHE A 737 -35.22 -4.49 23.64
C PHE A 737 -35.01 -4.20 25.13
N GLU A 738 -34.59 -5.19 25.88
CA GLU A 738 -34.26 -5.08 27.30
C GLU A 738 -33.17 -4.02 27.54
N LEU A 739 -32.24 -3.81 26.66
CA LEU A 739 -31.22 -2.76 26.79
C LEU A 739 -31.81 -1.35 26.73
N THR A 740 -33.01 -1.15 26.20
CA THR A 740 -33.68 0.14 26.18
C THR A 740 -34.07 0.64 27.58
N GLU A 741 -34.01 -0.23 28.59
CA GLU A 741 -34.22 0.13 29.99
C GLU A 741 -32.97 0.74 30.65
N LEU A 742 -31.77 0.57 30.05
CA LEU A 742 -30.51 1.13 30.60
C LEU A 742 -30.52 2.64 30.80
N PRO A 743 -31.11 3.49 29.94
CA PRO A 743 -31.22 4.93 30.18
C PRO A 743 -32.02 5.31 31.42
N ASN A 744 -32.91 4.45 31.90
CA ASN A 744 -33.66 4.67 33.15
C ASN A 744 -32.75 4.54 34.39
N GLN A 745 -31.65 3.81 34.28
CA GLN A 745 -30.70 3.57 35.36
C GLN A 745 -29.44 4.45 35.23
N LEU A 746 -29.05 4.79 33.99
CA LEU A 746 -27.85 5.53 33.64
C LEU A 746 -28.21 6.80 32.86
N PRO A 747 -28.11 7.97 33.47
CA PRO A 747 -28.62 9.24 32.89
C PRO A 747 -27.79 9.73 31.68
N THR A 748 -26.58 9.20 31.47
CA THR A 748 -25.73 9.54 30.31
C THR A 748 -26.06 8.73 29.05
N LEU A 749 -27.04 7.83 29.15
CA LEU A 749 -27.52 7.03 28.01
C LEU A 749 -28.82 7.62 27.47
N ALA A 750 -29.02 7.46 26.17
CA ALA A 750 -30.30 7.79 25.53
C ALA A 750 -30.68 6.71 24.50
N ASN A 751 -32.00 6.52 24.35
CA ASN A 751 -32.51 5.65 23.30
C ASN A 751 -32.78 6.45 22.03
N VAL A 752 -32.37 5.88 20.89
CA VAL A 752 -32.80 6.34 19.56
C VAL A 752 -33.24 5.15 18.71
N HIS A 753 -34.08 5.37 17.74
CA HIS A 753 -34.48 4.29 16.83
C HIS A 753 -34.58 4.77 15.40
N LEU A 754 -34.38 3.83 14.47
CA LEU A 754 -34.67 4.06 13.07
C LEU A 754 -36.11 3.63 12.80
N ASP A 755 -36.86 4.57 12.26
CA ASP A 755 -38.32 4.41 12.07
C ASP A 755 -38.62 3.57 10.81
N ALA A 756 -39.73 2.82 10.94
CA ALA A 756 -40.29 2.07 9.81
C ALA A 756 -41.84 2.11 9.92
N VAL A 757 -42.51 2.33 8.81
CA VAL A 757 -43.98 2.42 8.73
C VAL A 757 -44.53 1.17 8.04
N GLU A 758 -45.41 0.46 8.74
CA GLU A 758 -46.16 -0.65 8.15
C GLU A 758 -47.36 -0.11 7.37
N HIS A 759 -47.49 -0.53 6.12
CA HIS A 759 -48.63 -0.24 5.27
C HIS A 759 -49.24 -1.54 4.71
N GLY A 760 -50.19 -2.12 5.41
CA GLY A 760 -50.74 -3.40 5.09
C GLY A 760 -49.76 -4.57 5.21
N ASP A 761 -49.48 -5.26 4.13
CA ASP A 761 -48.48 -6.36 4.05
C ASP A 761 -47.04 -5.86 3.72
N SER A 762 -46.86 -4.54 3.51
CA SER A 762 -45.58 -3.93 3.19
C SER A 762 -45.04 -3.09 4.35
N ILE A 763 -43.70 -2.92 4.38
CA ILE A 763 -43.01 -2.03 5.32
C ILE A 763 -42.18 -1.03 4.51
N ALA A 764 -42.27 0.24 4.88
CA ALA A 764 -41.39 1.29 4.35
C ALA A 764 -40.39 1.68 5.44
N PHE A 765 -39.11 1.59 5.12
CA PHE A 765 -38.03 2.07 6.01
C PHE A 765 -37.88 3.56 5.79
N MET A 766 -38.02 4.33 6.83
CA MET A 766 -37.91 5.79 6.76
C MET A 766 -36.46 6.25 6.77
N HIS A 767 -35.54 5.40 7.22
CA HIS A 767 -34.10 5.70 7.38
C HIS A 767 -33.81 6.95 8.22
N ALA A 768 -34.81 7.44 8.95
CA ALA A 768 -34.72 8.61 9.81
C ALA A 768 -34.60 8.18 11.28
N VAL A 769 -33.63 8.78 11.97
CA VAL A 769 -33.40 8.55 13.40
C VAL A 769 -34.38 9.39 14.21
N GLN A 770 -35.06 8.77 15.16
CA GLN A 770 -35.99 9.38 16.09
C GLN A 770 -35.54 9.14 17.53
N GLU A 771 -35.87 10.06 18.42
CA GLU A 771 -35.64 9.92 19.86
C GLU A 771 -36.55 8.85 20.49
N GLY A 772 -36.01 8.15 21.47
CA GLY A 772 -36.71 7.08 22.16
C GLY A 772 -36.46 5.68 21.62
N ALA A 773 -36.98 4.67 22.30
CA ALA A 773 -36.88 3.28 21.89
C ALA A 773 -37.88 2.93 20.78
N ALA A 774 -37.54 1.98 19.88
CA ALA A 774 -38.50 1.45 18.92
C ALA A 774 -39.67 0.76 19.63
N SER A 775 -40.88 1.00 19.13
CA SER A 775 -42.11 0.48 19.75
C SER A 775 -42.38 -1.00 19.40
N LYS A 776 -41.79 -1.53 18.35
CA LYS A 776 -42.04 -2.87 17.80
C LYS A 776 -40.81 -3.47 17.11
N SER A 777 -40.80 -4.80 17.06
CA SER A 777 -39.86 -5.52 16.19
C SER A 777 -40.52 -5.73 14.79
N TYR A 778 -39.75 -5.47 13.74
CA TYR A 778 -40.22 -5.58 12.36
C TYR A 778 -39.71 -6.87 11.65
N GLY A 779 -39.14 -7.82 12.39
CA GLY A 779 -38.51 -9.03 11.82
C GLY A 779 -39.47 -9.87 10.95
N LEU A 780 -40.72 -10.01 11.36
CA LEU A 780 -41.73 -10.77 10.59
C LEU A 780 -42.18 -10.03 9.32
N ALA A 781 -42.23 -8.69 9.36
CA ALA A 781 -42.54 -7.88 8.18
C ALA A 781 -41.41 -7.98 7.13
N VAL A 782 -40.16 -7.88 7.59
CA VAL A 782 -38.98 -8.07 6.73
C VAL A 782 -38.93 -9.48 6.14
N ALA A 783 -39.23 -10.53 6.93
CA ALA A 783 -39.30 -11.90 6.43
C ALA A 783 -40.37 -12.05 5.34
N GLY A 784 -41.49 -11.34 5.45
CA GLY A 784 -42.52 -11.28 4.42
C GLY A 784 -42.04 -10.66 3.10
N LEU A 785 -41.30 -9.55 3.20
CA LEU A 785 -40.65 -8.89 2.04
C LEU A 785 -39.61 -9.79 1.35
N ALA A 786 -38.85 -10.56 2.15
CA ALA A 786 -37.87 -11.52 1.66
C ALA A 786 -38.50 -12.77 0.97
N GLY A 787 -39.83 -12.86 0.92
CA GLY A 787 -40.55 -13.93 0.23
C GLY A 787 -40.83 -15.17 1.07
N VAL A 788 -40.70 -15.09 2.41
CA VAL A 788 -41.14 -16.20 3.29
C VAL A 788 -42.65 -16.46 3.11
N PRO A 789 -43.08 -17.72 2.96
CA PRO A 789 -44.51 -18.05 2.70
C PRO A 789 -45.45 -17.41 3.72
N LYS A 790 -46.55 -16.83 3.23
CA LYS A 790 -47.52 -16.11 4.09
C LYS A 790 -48.10 -16.97 5.22
N ALA A 791 -48.24 -18.27 5.02
CA ALA A 791 -48.68 -19.20 6.06
C ALA A 791 -47.68 -19.29 7.23
N VAL A 792 -46.38 -19.28 6.94
CA VAL A 792 -45.29 -19.26 7.95
C VAL A 792 -45.30 -17.95 8.75
N ILE A 793 -45.43 -16.82 8.03
CA ILE A 793 -45.50 -15.48 8.66
C ILE A 793 -46.72 -15.38 9.62
N LYS A 794 -47.88 -15.91 9.17
CA LYS A 794 -49.09 -15.92 10.00
C LYS A 794 -48.90 -16.73 11.28
N ASN A 795 -48.34 -17.91 11.18
CA ASN A 795 -48.03 -18.77 12.33
C ASN A 795 -47.01 -18.13 13.27
N ALA A 796 -45.97 -17.49 12.69
CA ALA A 796 -44.94 -16.79 13.44
C ALA A 796 -45.54 -15.56 14.24
N ARG A 797 -46.47 -14.80 13.62
CA ARG A 797 -47.17 -13.69 14.31
C ARG A 797 -47.98 -14.22 15.50
N ALA A 798 -48.73 -15.31 15.32
CA ALA A 798 -49.50 -15.91 16.40
C ALA A 798 -48.57 -16.39 17.55
N LYS A 799 -47.41 -16.95 17.23
CA LYS A 799 -46.45 -17.38 18.25
C LYS A 799 -45.78 -16.20 18.96
N LEU A 800 -45.45 -15.13 18.22
CA LEU A 800 -44.91 -13.90 18.81
C LEU A 800 -45.84 -13.32 19.85
N THR A 801 -47.16 -13.16 19.52
CA THR A 801 -48.18 -12.66 20.45
C THR A 801 -48.26 -13.53 21.71
N GLN A 802 -48.13 -14.86 21.59
CA GLN A 802 -48.10 -15.76 22.75
C GLN A 802 -46.86 -15.52 23.64
N LEU A 803 -45.69 -15.34 23.03
CA LEU A 803 -44.42 -15.09 23.75
C LEU A 803 -44.43 -13.74 24.44
N GLU A 804 -44.94 -12.72 23.78
CA GLU A 804 -45.11 -11.37 24.35
C GLU A 804 -46.10 -11.36 25.57
N ALA A 805 -47.21 -12.08 25.47
CA ALA A 805 -48.15 -12.25 26.59
C ALA A 805 -47.52 -12.93 27.83
N LEU A 806 -46.68 -13.95 27.59
CA LEU A 806 -45.97 -14.64 28.67
C LEU A 806 -44.91 -13.73 29.37
N SER A 807 -44.28 -12.83 28.61
CA SER A 807 -43.32 -11.86 29.16
C SER A 807 -44.02 -10.73 29.99
N ILE A 808 -45.22 -10.31 29.60
CA ILE A 808 -46.01 -9.29 30.33
C ILE A 808 -46.53 -9.85 31.67
N ASP A 809 -46.99 -11.11 31.70
CA ASP A 809 -47.44 -11.76 32.93
C ASP A 809 -46.31 -11.91 33.95
N SER A 810 -45.04 -12.04 33.51
CA SER A 810 -43.89 -12.08 34.41
C SER A 810 -43.48 -10.70 34.97
N GLN A 811 -43.86 -9.59 34.31
CA GLN A 811 -43.55 -8.22 34.80
C GLN A 811 -44.65 -7.61 35.68
N THR A 812 -45.89 -8.09 35.60
CA THR A 812 -47.01 -7.53 36.34
C THR A 812 -47.25 -8.18 37.73
N SER A 813 -46.57 -9.24 38.09
CA SER A 813 -46.54 -9.79 39.43
C SER A 813 -45.61 -8.98 40.35
N LYS A 814 -46.19 -7.92 41.00
CA LYS A 814 -45.61 -7.36 42.24
C LYS A 814 -45.52 -8.50 43.28
N PRO A 815 -44.43 -8.65 43.99
CA PRO A 815 -44.36 -9.65 45.06
C PRO A 815 -45.20 -9.23 46.24
N SER A 816 -46.48 -9.65 46.29
CA SER A 816 -47.15 -9.86 47.59
C SER A 816 -46.60 -11.15 48.14
N GLY A 817 -45.88 -11.04 49.26
CA GLY A 817 -45.15 -12.14 49.86
C GLY A 817 -46.00 -13.39 50.08
N VAL A 818 -45.64 -14.44 49.38
CA VAL A 818 -45.82 -15.84 49.75
C VAL A 818 -45.02 -16.69 48.75
N ASP A 819 -44.11 -17.54 49.26
CA ASP A 819 -43.41 -18.68 48.64
C ASP A 819 -42.49 -18.47 47.44
N ILE A 820 -41.27 -18.09 47.75
CA ILE A 820 -40.03 -18.33 46.93
C ILE A 820 -39.57 -19.79 47.05
N ALA A 821 -40.49 -20.76 46.91
CA ALA A 821 -40.12 -22.16 47.04
C ALA A 821 -40.20 -23.02 45.78
N ASN A 822 -40.50 -22.38 44.57
CA ASN A 822 -40.58 -23.17 43.32
C ASN A 822 -40.01 -22.44 42.08
N GLN A 823 -39.03 -21.55 42.25
CA GLN A 823 -38.25 -21.09 41.15
C GLN A 823 -37.07 -22.05 41.00
N LEU A 824 -37.04 -22.83 39.93
CA LEU A 824 -35.88 -23.68 39.54
C LEU A 824 -34.65 -22.79 39.53
N SER A 825 -33.85 -22.88 40.60
CA SER A 825 -32.51 -22.34 40.64
C SER A 825 -31.67 -22.98 39.53
N LEU A 826 -31.26 -22.21 38.55
CA LEU A 826 -30.32 -22.63 37.49
C LEU A 826 -28.86 -22.70 37.99
N ILE A 827 -28.64 -22.41 39.25
CA ILE A 827 -27.42 -22.72 39.95
C ILE A 827 -27.70 -24.02 40.71
N PRO A 828 -27.12 -25.16 40.36
CA PRO A 828 -27.24 -26.36 41.19
C PRO A 828 -26.74 -25.99 42.57
N GLU A 829 -27.63 -26.14 43.59
CA GLU A 829 -27.14 -26.12 44.98
C GLU A 829 -25.99 -27.11 45.11
N PRO A 830 -24.89 -26.74 45.78
CA PRO A 830 -23.79 -27.66 45.95
C PRO A 830 -24.33 -28.91 46.60
N SER A 831 -23.98 -30.07 46.03
CA SER A 831 -24.43 -31.34 46.52
C SER A 831 -23.99 -31.57 48.01
N GLU A 832 -24.72 -32.40 48.76
CA GLU A 832 -24.31 -32.71 50.13
C GLU A 832 -22.87 -33.22 50.24
N VAL A 833 -22.37 -33.79 49.16
CA VAL A 833 -20.98 -34.24 49.02
C VAL A 833 -20.03 -33.05 48.90
N GLU A 834 -20.36 -32.06 48.09
CA GLU A 834 -19.54 -30.84 47.92
C GLU A 834 -19.47 -30.02 49.22
N LEU A 835 -20.60 -29.87 49.90
CA LEU A 835 -20.64 -29.19 51.21
C LEU A 835 -19.88 -29.97 52.30
N ALA A 836 -19.94 -31.29 52.29
CA ALA A 836 -19.19 -32.10 53.22
C ALA A 836 -17.69 -32.06 52.91
N LEU A 837 -17.29 -32.09 51.63
CA LEU A 837 -15.90 -32.03 51.19
C LEU A 837 -15.25 -30.65 51.48
N ALA A 838 -15.99 -29.56 51.36
CA ALA A 838 -15.51 -28.20 51.66
C ALA A 838 -15.15 -28.00 53.13
N ASN A 839 -15.66 -28.87 54.03
CA ASN A 839 -15.40 -28.81 55.46
C ASN A 839 -14.30 -29.80 55.93
N VAL A 840 -13.68 -30.50 55.04
CA VAL A 840 -12.59 -31.45 55.32
C VAL A 840 -11.24 -30.79 55.08
N ASP A 841 -10.41 -30.71 56.14
CA ASP A 841 -9.01 -30.31 55.98
C ASP A 841 -8.13 -31.57 55.88
N PRO A 842 -7.55 -31.86 54.73
CA PRO A 842 -6.75 -33.07 54.49
C PRO A 842 -5.49 -33.13 55.35
N ASP A 843 -4.94 -31.97 55.76
CA ASP A 843 -3.69 -31.91 56.53
C ASP A 843 -3.89 -32.23 58.02
N ASP A 844 -5.12 -32.12 58.54
CA ASP A 844 -5.49 -32.43 59.91
C ASP A 844 -5.93 -33.91 60.11
N LEU A 845 -6.03 -34.70 59.05
CA LEU A 845 -6.53 -36.07 59.10
C LEU A 845 -5.41 -37.09 59.17
N THR A 846 -5.53 -38.02 60.07
CA THR A 846 -4.71 -39.22 60.02
C THR A 846 -5.14 -40.19 58.92
N PRO A 847 -4.28 -41.05 58.37
CA PRO A 847 -4.62 -41.97 57.29
C PRO A 847 -5.87 -42.81 57.51
N ARG A 848 -6.18 -43.16 58.75
CA ARG A 848 -7.40 -43.87 59.07
C ARG A 848 -8.63 -43.04 59.06
N GLN A 849 -8.55 -41.82 59.55
CA GLN A 849 -9.65 -40.80 59.46
C GLN A 849 -9.94 -40.38 58.04
N ALA A 850 -8.90 -40.22 57.19
CA ALA A 850 -9.10 -39.93 55.79
C ALA A 850 -9.86 -41.06 55.07
N LEU A 851 -9.59 -42.30 55.39
CA LEU A 851 -10.32 -43.44 54.82
C LEU A 851 -11.77 -43.51 55.31
N GLU A 852 -12.02 -43.22 56.60
CA GLU A 852 -13.36 -43.15 57.18
C GLU A 852 -14.17 -41.99 56.56
N GLU A 853 -13.54 -40.85 56.30
CA GLU A 853 -14.16 -39.71 55.68
C GLU A 853 -14.45 -39.97 54.16
N LEU A 854 -13.59 -40.67 53.43
CA LEU A 854 -13.88 -41.13 52.09
C LEU A 854 -15.08 -42.08 52.05
N TYR A 855 -15.24 -42.98 53.01
CA TYR A 855 -16.42 -43.85 53.10
C TYR A 855 -17.69 -43.05 53.42
N ARG A 856 -17.60 -41.99 54.24
CA ARG A 856 -18.69 -41.10 54.59
C ARG A 856 -19.15 -40.29 53.34
N LEU A 857 -18.19 -39.68 52.62
CA LEU A 857 -18.47 -38.92 51.37
C LEU A 857 -19.08 -39.84 50.29
N LYS A 858 -18.60 -41.11 50.20
CA LYS A 858 -19.15 -42.11 49.26
C LYS A 858 -20.59 -42.56 49.61
N LYS A 859 -21.04 -42.41 50.86
CA LYS A 859 -22.44 -42.69 51.26
C LYS A 859 -23.36 -41.53 50.96
N LEU A 860 -22.83 -40.29 50.73
CA LEU A 860 -23.56 -39.12 50.39
C LEU A 860 -23.71 -38.94 48.87
N LEU A 861 -22.99 -39.72 48.04
CA LEU A 861 -23.20 -39.91 46.59
C LEU A 861 -24.45 -40.75 46.35
#